data_89127012bab5cb3ccc791fe7ed546ec4
#
_entry.id   89127012bab5cb3ccc791fe7ed546ec4
#
_cell.length_a   1.000
_cell.length_b   1.000
_cell.length_c   1.000
_cell.angle_alpha   90.00
_cell.angle_beta   90.00
_cell.angle_gamma   90.00
#
_symmetry.space_group_name_H-M   'P 1'
#
loop_
_entity.id
_entity.type
_entity.pdbx_description
1 polymer ?
#
loop_
_entity_poly.entity_id
_entity_poly.type
_entity_poly.pdbx_seq_one_letter_code
_entity_poly.pdbx_strand_id
1 'polypeptide(L)'
;TIYRQRGYLRIGAVVVSVLLVLLAVIGLAVSFIGNKRILNETLSSALSAPKAELDDSHIEENVRYIGSLGRQFKDIFKYQQDGVPLWLAGFYQGSRIHEVVQDLYLRQFTRQFLTVTKRDMEEGLGRLSPLVGEGGAGEHHEYENYYSLLKVYIMLGNPTHLKPDYLNRWLNDYWQDKLKQLVHEREVPQDVQDTVRQQMALYSQYLAHDAGSQALNGPLVLEAQQKLRQVPRAERIYSLSRLAAQELVKPFSVESVLQGSQQGSLVSDYTIPGIYTLEGWKGPFQESVARVLVEAAEEGWVIGEAEVGREQLDKGLKKLYFQDYVRYWREFIRSLRIRQAVTPANSEEVLSLLSQADSPLFRIFEAVDRNTHPEPAAMGQLQNSVTSLIEKVKKGLGMEGASSPLPSPRDTEELMRRMGDPSDFSGSVARRFQSIHHLITAAKDAKEEAPLMRYLTELNQVHQKLRPILRAESPPADTKALAKSIVSGEPNDVSLAMKNTDMILHKLDPEFSNDLSLLLKEPWMIAARGVLERAKAEASKRWEADVYQVCQRNVEGHFPFRAAGSDASLTDLADLFHPESGLMWRYYQAELKPFIDESLEQWEPKQWMGAGMPISSEFLISLQHARFVSESLFAKGSAEIGVAFELYPYPPQGGVSKSVSEIRVDIDGQALRYRMEPQDWYEMKWPGPTPATGALLQVQVGSEWIQKEYKDRWGLFRLIQAGHLVPGTGEALYRVQWELAAADGRLFHVQYDFRARGYKNPFRPGAFEQMRCVEHL
;
A
#
# COMPACT_ATOMS: atom_id res chain seq x y z
N THR A 1 7.96 -23.89 94.91
CA THR A 1 7.50 -23.43 93.56
C THR A 1 8.43 -22.36 92.90
N ILE A 2 8.99 -21.43 93.68
CA ILE A 2 9.83 -20.35 93.20
C ILE A 2 11.19 -20.85 92.62
N TYR A 3 11.82 -21.84 93.16
CA TYR A 3 13.08 -22.41 92.70
C TYR A 3 12.95 -23.16 91.32
N ARG A 4 11.83 -23.81 91.06
CA ARG A 4 11.53 -24.45 89.78
C ARG A 4 11.29 -23.45 88.66
N GLN A 5 10.65 -22.37 88.92
CA GLN A 5 10.41 -21.31 87.95
C GLN A 5 11.72 -20.60 87.53
N ARG A 6 12.69 -20.37 88.43
CA ARG A 6 14.01 -19.80 88.08
C ARG A 6 14.86 -20.75 87.20
N GLY A 7 14.69 -22.09 87.36
CA GLY A 7 15.34 -23.11 86.51
C GLY A 7 14.82 -23.03 85.02
N TYR A 8 13.53 -22.96 84.84
CA TYR A 8 12.92 -22.88 83.52
C TYR A 8 13.23 -21.53 82.81
N LEU A 9 13.32 -20.43 83.59
CA LEU A 9 13.73 -19.13 83.07
C LEU A 9 15.21 -19.13 82.56
N ARG A 10 16.11 -19.81 83.32
CA ARG A 10 17.53 -19.95 82.87
C ARG A 10 17.67 -20.86 81.67
N ILE A 11 16.95 -21.94 81.59
CA ILE A 11 16.94 -22.84 80.41
C ILE A 11 16.32 -22.11 79.19
N GLY A 12 15.22 -21.40 79.43
CA GLY A 12 14.61 -20.57 78.37
C GLY A 12 15.58 -19.52 77.86
N ALA A 13 16.30 -18.80 78.76
CA ALA A 13 17.29 -17.79 78.39
C ALA A 13 18.46 -18.40 77.59
N VAL A 14 18.94 -19.58 77.97
CA VAL A 14 20.00 -20.31 77.25
C VAL A 14 19.52 -20.77 75.89
N VAL A 15 18.29 -21.30 75.79
CA VAL A 15 17.71 -21.70 74.48
C VAL A 15 17.52 -20.49 73.54
N VAL A 16 17.01 -19.37 74.06
CA VAL A 16 16.87 -18.13 73.29
C VAL A 16 18.27 -17.63 72.87
N SER A 17 19.27 -17.65 73.74
CA SER A 17 20.63 -17.20 73.36
C SER A 17 21.26 -18.11 72.28
N VAL A 18 21.09 -19.42 72.39
CA VAL A 18 21.58 -20.37 71.37
C VAL A 18 20.85 -20.13 70.02
N LEU A 19 19.54 -19.89 70.05
CA LEU A 19 18.74 -19.62 68.88
C LEU A 19 19.17 -18.29 68.23
N LEU A 20 19.45 -17.25 69.02
CA LEU A 20 19.98 -15.99 68.55
C LEU A 20 21.38 -16.09 67.89
N VAL A 21 22.26 -16.90 68.56
CA VAL A 21 23.57 -17.16 67.93
C VAL A 21 23.44 -17.97 66.67
N LEU A 22 22.55 -18.94 66.61
CA LEU A 22 22.32 -19.73 65.37
C LEU A 22 21.73 -18.88 64.26
N LEU A 23 20.79 -17.98 64.54
CA LEU A 23 20.27 -17.01 63.63
C LEU A 23 21.35 -16.01 63.14
N ALA A 24 22.23 -15.58 64.06
CA ALA A 24 23.36 -14.74 63.69
C ALA A 24 24.35 -15.45 62.74
N VAL A 25 24.67 -16.72 63.00
CA VAL A 25 25.55 -17.53 62.14
C VAL A 25 24.91 -17.77 60.77
N ILE A 26 23.61 -18.08 60.73
CA ILE A 26 22.88 -18.22 59.48
C ILE A 26 22.85 -16.89 58.74
N GLY A 27 22.59 -15.76 59.40
CA GLY A 27 22.60 -14.42 58.82
C GLY A 27 23.97 -14.06 58.21
N LEU A 28 25.08 -14.37 58.93
CA LEU A 28 26.43 -14.19 58.42
C LEU A 28 26.76 -15.11 57.23
N ALA A 29 26.31 -16.36 57.24
CA ALA A 29 26.50 -17.28 56.10
C ALA A 29 25.74 -16.81 54.86
N VAL A 30 24.48 -16.37 55.01
CA VAL A 30 23.69 -15.80 53.92
C VAL A 30 24.34 -14.49 53.39
N SER A 31 24.81 -13.64 54.31
CA SER A 31 25.54 -12.41 53.90
C SER A 31 26.83 -12.73 53.13
N PHE A 32 27.60 -13.71 53.59
CA PHE A 32 28.81 -14.15 52.91
C PHE A 32 28.54 -14.70 51.51
N ILE A 33 27.56 -15.58 51.36
CA ILE A 33 27.16 -16.18 50.09
C ILE A 33 26.66 -15.07 49.12
N GLY A 34 25.80 -14.17 49.60
CA GLY A 34 25.30 -13.06 48.81
C GLY A 34 26.40 -12.13 48.34
N ASN A 35 27.33 -11.75 49.21
CA ASN A 35 28.45 -10.88 48.82
C ASN A 35 29.45 -11.56 47.90
N LYS A 36 29.73 -12.88 48.12
CA LYS A 36 30.56 -13.67 47.20
C LYS A 36 29.95 -13.77 45.82
N ARG A 37 28.61 -13.87 45.71
CA ARG A 37 27.90 -13.89 44.44
C ARG A 37 28.06 -12.56 43.71
N ILE A 38 27.80 -11.43 44.38
CA ILE A 38 27.97 -10.08 43.79
C ILE A 38 29.42 -9.91 43.27
N LEU A 39 30.41 -10.29 44.06
CA LEU A 39 31.82 -10.16 43.67
C LEU A 39 32.17 -11.03 42.45
N ASN A 40 31.71 -12.28 42.41
CA ASN A 40 31.97 -13.20 41.31
C ASN A 40 31.24 -12.76 40.04
N GLU A 41 30.01 -12.28 40.13
CA GLU A 41 29.25 -11.77 39.01
C GLU A 41 29.93 -10.51 38.44
N THR A 42 30.43 -9.58 39.28
CA THR A 42 31.17 -8.42 38.87
C THR A 42 32.47 -8.78 38.14
N LEU A 43 33.23 -9.74 38.68
CA LEU A 43 34.49 -10.18 38.10
C LEU A 43 34.25 -10.87 36.73
N SER A 44 33.28 -11.75 36.67
CA SER A 44 32.92 -12.43 35.41
C SER A 44 32.46 -11.45 34.34
N SER A 45 31.65 -10.45 34.70
CA SER A 45 31.23 -9.39 33.78
C SER A 45 32.41 -8.55 33.31
N ALA A 46 33.34 -8.20 34.16
CA ALA A 46 34.54 -7.46 33.79
C ALA A 46 35.44 -8.23 32.80
N LEU A 47 35.54 -9.56 32.94
CA LEU A 47 36.34 -10.40 32.07
C LEU A 47 35.69 -10.70 30.72
N SER A 48 34.39 -10.67 30.64
CA SER A 48 33.61 -10.95 29.43
C SER A 48 33.24 -9.72 28.64
N ALA A 49 33.85 -8.56 28.92
CA ALA A 49 33.53 -7.31 28.25
C ALA A 49 33.75 -7.39 26.72
N PRO A 50 32.73 -7.11 25.89
CA PRO A 50 32.84 -7.14 24.45
C PRO A 50 33.85 -6.11 23.95
N LYS A 51 34.68 -6.47 22.97
CA LYS A 51 35.66 -5.59 22.35
C LYS A 51 35.14 -4.90 21.08
N ALA A 52 34.08 -5.46 20.47
CA ALA A 52 33.49 -4.93 19.27
C ALA A 52 32.55 -3.74 19.57
N GLU A 53 32.40 -2.84 18.62
CA GLU A 53 31.34 -1.80 18.63
C GLU A 53 29.98 -2.43 18.30
N LEU A 54 28.88 -1.67 18.51
CA LEU A 54 27.55 -2.08 18.10
C LEU A 54 27.46 -2.14 16.57
N ASP A 55 27.40 -3.35 16.05
CA ASP A 55 27.12 -3.65 14.64
C ASP A 55 26.01 -4.70 14.54
N ASP A 56 25.48 -4.94 13.34
CA ASP A 56 24.38 -5.89 13.09
C ASP A 56 24.69 -7.33 13.61
N SER A 57 25.95 -7.72 13.63
CA SER A 57 26.36 -9.07 14.01
C SER A 57 26.47 -9.29 15.52
N HIS A 58 26.68 -8.23 16.32
CA HIS A 58 26.99 -8.33 17.75
C HIS A 58 26.02 -7.54 18.66
N ILE A 59 25.03 -6.86 18.09
CA ILE A 59 24.16 -5.95 18.83
C ILE A 59 23.42 -6.63 19.99
N GLU A 60 22.88 -7.83 19.78
CA GLU A 60 22.15 -8.55 20.82
C GLU A 60 23.03 -8.95 21.97
N GLU A 61 24.24 -9.47 21.66
CA GLU A 61 25.19 -9.90 22.67
C GLU A 61 25.69 -8.71 23.49
N ASN A 62 26.04 -7.60 22.82
CA ASN A 62 26.51 -6.38 23.47
C ASN A 62 25.42 -5.77 24.37
N VAL A 63 24.17 -5.69 23.89
CA VAL A 63 23.04 -5.17 24.68
C VAL A 63 22.76 -6.07 25.91
N ARG A 64 22.75 -7.38 25.75
CA ARG A 64 22.55 -8.30 26.89
C ARG A 64 23.69 -8.20 27.91
N TYR A 65 24.92 -8.03 27.44
CA TYR A 65 26.08 -7.82 28.33
C TYR A 65 25.90 -6.53 29.15
N ILE A 66 25.62 -5.37 28.49
CA ILE A 66 25.39 -4.11 29.21
C ILE A 66 24.19 -4.22 30.14
N GLY A 67 23.15 -4.94 29.74
CA GLY A 67 21.99 -5.23 30.59
C GLY A 67 22.36 -5.98 31.87
N SER A 68 23.28 -6.94 31.80
CA SER A 68 23.78 -7.66 33.00
C SER A 68 24.59 -6.74 33.92
N LEU A 69 25.47 -5.94 33.33
CA LEU A 69 26.30 -4.99 34.07
C LEU A 69 25.45 -3.86 34.69
N GLY A 70 24.43 -3.38 33.94
CA GLY A 70 23.49 -2.36 34.45
C GLY A 70 22.66 -2.84 35.63
N ARG A 71 22.24 -4.11 35.67
CA ARG A 71 21.57 -4.69 36.86
C ARG A 71 22.48 -4.66 38.09
N GLN A 72 23.73 -5.08 37.94
CA GLN A 72 24.69 -5.03 39.03
C GLN A 72 24.95 -3.61 39.53
N PHE A 73 25.14 -2.67 38.62
CA PHE A 73 25.30 -1.26 38.97
C PHE A 73 24.06 -0.71 39.68
N LYS A 74 22.86 -1.00 39.18
CA LYS A 74 21.58 -0.57 39.77
C LYS A 74 21.44 -1.06 41.21
N ASP A 75 21.74 -2.32 41.48
CA ASP A 75 21.64 -2.89 42.83
C ASP A 75 22.63 -2.24 43.79
N ILE A 76 23.88 -2.07 43.40
CA ILE A 76 24.90 -1.41 44.20
C ILE A 76 24.54 0.08 44.44
N PHE A 77 24.07 0.79 43.40
CA PHE A 77 23.66 2.17 43.48
C PHE A 77 22.46 2.36 44.42
N LYS A 78 21.47 1.47 44.35
CA LYS A 78 20.34 1.45 45.26
C LYS A 78 20.75 1.22 46.71
N TYR A 79 21.65 0.27 46.98
CA TYR A 79 22.14 0.00 48.32
C TYR A 79 22.94 1.15 48.94
N GLN A 80 23.51 2.00 48.09
CA GLN A 80 24.18 3.20 48.56
C GLN A 80 23.18 4.32 48.94
N GLN A 81 22.04 4.41 48.29
CA GLN A 81 21.00 5.40 48.58
C GLN A 81 20.06 4.99 49.72
N ASP A 82 19.51 3.78 49.64
CA ASP A 82 18.46 3.30 50.53
C ASP A 82 19.00 2.53 51.75
N GLY A 83 20.32 2.27 51.78
CA GLY A 83 20.97 1.42 52.77
C GLY A 83 21.04 -0.05 52.38
N VAL A 84 22.00 -0.78 52.98
CA VAL A 84 22.26 -2.18 52.65
C VAL A 84 21.21 -3.06 53.30
N PRO A 85 20.56 -4.00 52.61
CA PRO A 85 19.63 -4.96 53.20
C PRO A 85 20.29 -5.79 54.30
N LEU A 86 19.56 -6.08 55.39
CA LEU A 86 20.09 -6.81 56.57
C LEU A 86 20.76 -8.14 56.24
N TRP A 87 20.31 -8.86 55.18
CA TRP A 87 20.88 -10.12 54.75
C TRP A 87 22.27 -9.98 54.05
N LEU A 88 22.64 -8.77 53.63
CA LEU A 88 23.95 -8.45 53.06
C LEU A 88 24.88 -7.71 54.03
N ALA A 89 24.35 -7.05 55.09
CA ALA A 89 25.03 -6.10 55.92
C ALA A 89 26.32 -6.58 56.60
N GLY A 90 26.41 -7.87 56.93
CA GLY A 90 27.56 -8.43 57.69
C GLY A 90 28.90 -8.43 56.93
N PHE A 91 28.86 -8.66 55.62
CA PHE A 91 30.05 -8.77 54.74
C PHE A 91 29.97 -7.92 53.51
N TYR A 92 29.11 -6.89 53.46
CA TYR A 92 28.90 -6.07 52.28
C TYR A 92 30.18 -5.36 51.84
N GLN A 93 30.65 -5.66 50.61
CA GLN A 93 31.80 -5.05 49.99
C GLN A 93 31.43 -4.10 48.84
N GLY A 94 30.12 -3.91 48.56
CA GLY A 94 29.63 -3.09 47.50
C GLY A 94 30.16 -1.65 47.52
N SER A 95 30.35 -1.07 48.71
CA SER A 95 30.96 0.25 48.87
C SER A 95 32.39 0.36 48.34
N ARG A 96 33.16 -0.74 48.33
CA ARG A 96 34.52 -0.80 47.83
C ARG A 96 34.61 -1.07 46.34
N ILE A 97 33.64 -1.77 45.78
CA ILE A 97 33.59 -2.10 44.34
C ILE A 97 32.70 -1.14 43.56
N HIS A 98 31.96 -0.24 44.23
CA HIS A 98 31.03 0.67 43.63
C HIS A 98 31.69 1.48 42.50
N GLU A 99 32.77 2.18 42.82
CA GLU A 99 33.51 3.01 41.83
C GLU A 99 33.98 2.19 40.63
N VAL A 100 34.44 0.94 40.86
CA VAL A 100 34.91 0.06 39.77
C VAL A 100 33.77 -0.41 38.89
N VAL A 101 32.62 -0.79 39.47
CA VAL A 101 31.44 -1.21 38.74
C VAL A 101 30.83 -0.05 37.99
N GLN A 102 30.75 1.11 38.62
CA GLN A 102 30.28 2.37 38.02
C GLN A 102 31.15 2.74 36.83
N ASP A 103 32.46 2.78 36.99
CA ASP A 103 33.38 3.14 35.91
C ASP A 103 33.37 2.12 34.76
N LEU A 104 33.27 0.84 35.07
CA LEU A 104 33.09 -0.20 34.05
C LEU A 104 31.78 -0.06 33.29
N TYR A 105 30.65 0.15 34.02
CA TYR A 105 29.33 0.36 33.39
C TYR A 105 29.33 1.57 32.50
N LEU A 106 29.82 2.72 33.02
CA LEU A 106 29.82 3.96 32.27
C LEU A 106 30.73 3.92 31.04
N ARG A 107 31.92 3.29 31.14
CA ARG A 107 32.79 3.10 29.97
C ARG A 107 32.12 2.25 28.90
N GLN A 108 31.46 1.16 29.28
CA GLN A 108 30.78 0.32 28.31
C GLN A 108 29.51 1.00 27.74
N PHE A 109 28.72 1.66 28.59
CA PHE A 109 27.58 2.44 28.15
C PHE A 109 27.97 3.56 27.19
N THR A 110 29.01 4.32 27.54
CA THR A 110 29.54 5.40 26.67
C THR A 110 30.01 4.83 25.34
N ARG A 111 30.76 3.75 25.35
CA ARG A 111 31.28 3.14 24.13
C ARG A 111 30.19 2.61 23.22
N GLN A 112 29.21 1.92 23.75
CA GLN A 112 28.19 1.23 22.98
C GLN A 112 27.02 2.15 22.59
N PHE A 113 26.59 3.02 23.48
CA PHE A 113 25.42 3.87 23.24
C PHE A 113 25.76 5.34 23.03
N LEU A 114 26.47 5.95 23.98
CA LEU A 114 26.62 7.38 24.02
C LEU A 114 27.49 7.96 22.91
N THR A 115 28.56 7.25 22.52
CA THR A 115 29.46 7.68 21.42
C THR A 115 28.69 7.75 20.10
N VAL A 116 27.88 6.74 19.80
CA VAL A 116 27.01 6.70 18.61
C VAL A 116 25.98 7.81 18.67
N THR A 117 25.26 7.91 19.81
CA THR A 117 24.25 8.96 20.03
C THR A 117 24.84 10.35 19.82
N LYS A 118 25.99 10.64 20.43
CA LYS A 118 26.65 11.95 20.34
C LYS A 118 27.10 12.26 18.91
N ARG A 119 27.69 11.31 18.21
CA ARG A 119 28.10 11.48 16.81
C ARG A 119 26.88 11.80 15.92
N ASP A 120 25.82 11.02 16.04
CA ASP A 120 24.59 11.22 15.25
C ASP A 120 23.92 12.56 15.59
N MET A 121 23.99 13.00 16.88
CA MET A 121 23.53 14.32 17.29
C MET A 121 24.36 15.43 16.65
N GLU A 122 25.69 15.34 16.68
CA GLU A 122 26.58 16.33 16.08
C GLU A 122 26.42 16.42 14.57
N GLU A 123 26.24 15.28 13.89
CA GLU A 123 25.89 15.24 12.47
C GLU A 123 24.53 15.90 12.21
N GLY A 124 23.53 15.58 13.02
CA GLY A 124 22.18 16.18 12.92
C GLY A 124 22.19 17.69 13.12
N LEU A 125 22.91 18.19 14.12
CA LEU A 125 23.06 19.63 14.38
C LEU A 125 23.88 20.34 13.30
N GLY A 126 24.85 19.66 12.67
CA GLY A 126 25.69 20.22 11.60
C GLY A 126 25.01 20.27 10.23
N ARG A 127 23.83 19.67 10.02
CA ARG A 127 23.12 19.73 8.74
C ARG A 127 22.67 21.15 8.42
N LEU A 128 23.00 21.60 7.21
CA LEU A 128 22.73 22.97 6.73
C LEU A 128 21.30 23.18 6.15
N SER A 129 20.39 22.23 6.30
CA SER A 129 19.02 22.39 5.78
C SER A 129 18.30 23.55 6.46
N PRO A 130 17.58 24.41 5.75
CA PRO A 130 16.77 25.47 6.36
C PRO A 130 15.72 24.85 7.26
N LEU A 131 15.52 25.41 8.46
CA LEU A 131 14.51 24.96 9.42
C LEU A 131 13.11 25.47 9.07
N VAL A 132 13.02 26.38 8.12
CA VAL A 132 11.77 26.99 7.61
C VAL A 132 11.92 27.13 6.11
N GLY A 133 11.07 26.46 5.36
CA GLY A 133 10.87 26.65 3.93
C GLY A 133 9.52 27.30 3.66
N GLU A 134 9.15 27.59 2.43
CA GLU A 134 7.89 28.27 2.10
C GLU A 134 6.68 27.31 2.22
N GLY A 135 6.20 27.07 3.47
CA GLY A 135 4.79 26.75 3.70
C GLY A 135 4.35 25.28 3.65
N GLY A 136 5.12 24.29 4.14
CA GLY A 136 4.70 22.88 4.19
C GLY A 136 4.68 22.22 5.58
N ALA A 137 3.87 21.14 5.74
CA ALA A 137 3.76 20.36 6.99
C ALA A 137 5.07 19.70 7.45
N GLY A 138 6.01 19.46 6.52
CA GLY A 138 7.32 18.89 6.82
C GLY A 138 8.23 19.82 7.63
N GLU A 139 8.07 21.12 7.48
CA GLU A 139 8.98 22.13 7.99
C GLU A 139 8.89 22.33 9.51
N HIS A 140 7.67 22.19 10.06
CA HIS A 140 7.49 22.29 11.52
C HIS A 140 8.11 21.10 12.25
N HIS A 141 8.10 19.92 11.66
CA HIS A 141 8.77 18.73 12.21
C HIS A 141 10.30 18.88 12.26
N GLU A 142 10.89 19.55 11.28
CA GLU A 142 12.34 19.79 11.28
C GLU A 142 12.77 20.70 12.43
N TYR A 143 12.01 21.79 12.69
CA TYR A 143 12.29 22.66 13.83
C TYR A 143 12.18 21.93 15.17
N GLU A 144 11.09 21.18 15.37
CA GLU A 144 10.83 20.42 16.60
C GLU A 144 11.95 19.41 16.89
N ASN A 145 12.32 18.66 15.87
CA ASN A 145 13.38 17.67 15.97
C ASN A 145 14.74 18.30 16.25
N TYR A 146 15.04 19.40 15.56
CA TYR A 146 16.31 20.13 15.73
C TYR A 146 16.41 20.79 17.11
N TYR A 147 15.33 21.41 17.60
CA TYR A 147 15.25 21.97 18.95
C TYR A 147 15.44 20.88 20.01
N SER A 148 14.71 19.78 19.90
CA SER A 148 14.81 18.64 20.83
C SER A 148 16.20 18.03 20.83
N LEU A 149 16.83 17.90 19.66
CA LEU A 149 18.18 17.40 19.50
C LEU A 149 19.19 18.31 20.22
N LEU A 150 19.13 19.62 19.98
CA LEU A 150 20.03 20.60 20.66
C LEU A 150 19.79 20.62 22.18
N LYS A 151 18.54 20.60 22.62
CA LYS A 151 18.16 20.55 24.04
C LYS A 151 18.78 19.35 24.75
N VAL A 152 18.64 18.14 24.17
CA VAL A 152 19.24 16.93 24.75
C VAL A 152 20.77 16.98 24.68
N TYR A 153 21.34 17.47 23.59
CA TYR A 153 22.79 17.63 23.46
C TYR A 153 23.36 18.51 24.56
N ILE A 154 22.75 19.67 24.84
CA ILE A 154 23.15 20.57 25.94
C ILE A 154 22.93 19.90 27.31
N MET A 155 21.82 19.19 27.53
CA MET A 155 21.56 18.45 28.77
C MET A 155 22.64 17.39 29.08
N LEU A 156 23.16 16.71 28.09
CA LEU A 156 24.24 15.74 28.28
C LEU A 156 25.56 16.37 28.73
N GLY A 157 25.81 17.62 28.39
CA GLY A 157 27.03 18.34 28.75
C GLY A 157 26.90 19.31 29.91
N ASN A 158 25.67 19.63 30.34
CA ASN A 158 25.43 20.59 31.45
C ASN A 158 24.38 20.05 32.42
N PRO A 159 24.80 19.48 33.55
CA PRO A 159 23.91 18.91 34.56
C PRO A 159 22.91 19.93 35.16
N THR A 160 23.20 21.23 35.13
CA THR A 160 22.28 22.24 35.66
C THR A 160 20.98 22.35 34.86
N HIS A 161 20.99 21.90 33.62
CA HIS A 161 19.81 21.93 32.72
C HIS A 161 19.17 20.54 32.55
N LEU A 162 19.68 19.53 33.27
CA LEU A 162 19.21 18.15 33.12
C LEU A 162 17.77 17.97 33.61
N LYS A 163 16.91 17.44 32.73
CA LYS A 163 15.57 16.92 33.04
C LYS A 163 15.58 15.40 32.78
N PRO A 164 15.76 14.57 33.80
CA PRO A 164 16.00 13.13 33.63
C PRO A 164 14.90 12.40 32.86
N ASP A 165 13.64 12.72 33.13
CA ASP A 165 12.49 12.09 32.45
C ASP A 165 12.41 12.46 30.97
N TYR A 166 12.77 13.71 30.63
CA TYR A 166 12.83 14.15 29.23
C TYR A 166 13.97 13.47 28.50
N LEU A 167 15.16 13.43 29.10
CA LEU A 167 16.33 12.74 28.53
C LEU A 167 16.03 11.25 28.32
N ASN A 168 15.43 10.59 29.31
CA ASN A 168 15.08 9.18 29.23
C ASN A 168 14.11 8.89 28.06
N ARG A 169 13.04 9.66 27.91
CA ARG A 169 12.08 9.51 26.79
C ARG A 169 12.79 9.67 25.46
N TRP A 170 13.53 10.75 25.28
CA TRP A 170 14.22 11.03 24.04
C TRP A 170 15.25 9.95 23.66
N LEU A 171 16.06 9.49 24.61
CA LEU A 171 17.02 8.42 24.38
C LEU A 171 16.33 7.09 24.03
N ASN A 172 15.19 6.79 24.65
CA ASN A 172 14.42 5.60 24.33
C ASN A 172 13.89 5.64 22.89
N ASP A 173 13.24 6.74 22.49
CA ASP A 173 12.69 6.88 21.14
C ASP A 173 13.80 6.82 20.09
N TYR A 174 14.90 7.53 20.31
CA TYR A 174 16.07 7.48 19.44
C TYR A 174 16.63 6.05 19.28
N TRP A 175 16.81 5.32 20.40
CA TRP A 175 17.39 3.99 20.34
C TRP A 175 16.44 2.93 19.81
N GLN A 176 15.12 3.05 20.00
CA GLN A 176 14.15 2.16 19.37
C GLN A 176 14.23 2.25 17.83
N ASP A 177 14.35 3.45 17.29
CA ASP A 177 14.48 3.66 15.85
C ASP A 177 15.88 3.28 15.34
N LYS A 178 16.93 3.58 16.12
CA LYS A 178 18.31 3.20 15.76
C LYS A 178 18.49 1.68 15.73
N LEU A 179 17.88 0.94 16.65
CA LEU A 179 17.89 -0.52 16.65
C LEU A 179 17.30 -1.08 15.35
N LYS A 180 16.16 -0.58 14.90
CA LYS A 180 15.54 -1.01 13.63
C LYS A 180 16.47 -0.77 12.44
N GLN A 181 17.16 0.38 12.41
CA GLN A 181 18.13 0.69 11.36
C GLN A 181 19.34 -0.25 11.38
N LEU A 182 19.87 -0.56 12.58
CA LEU A 182 21.07 -1.40 12.74
C LEU A 182 20.84 -2.87 12.37
N VAL A 183 19.64 -3.40 12.58
CA VAL A 183 19.31 -4.80 12.24
C VAL A 183 18.70 -4.97 10.83
N HIS A 184 18.76 -3.96 9.96
CA HIS A 184 18.31 -4.00 8.58
C HIS A 184 16.89 -4.60 8.44
N GLU A 185 15.91 -4.05 9.16
CA GLU A 185 14.48 -4.44 9.16
C GLU A 185 14.16 -5.84 9.73
N ARG A 186 15.12 -6.56 10.31
CA ARG A 186 14.80 -7.75 11.11
C ARG A 186 14.07 -7.34 12.38
N GLU A 187 13.16 -8.19 12.86
CA GLU A 187 12.51 -7.96 14.17
C GLU A 187 13.56 -7.97 15.28
N VAL A 188 13.66 -6.86 16.02
CA VAL A 188 14.50 -6.78 17.22
C VAL A 188 13.84 -7.60 18.33
N PRO A 189 14.55 -8.58 18.95
CA PRO A 189 13.99 -9.35 20.06
C PRO A 189 13.49 -8.47 21.20
N GLN A 190 12.34 -8.81 21.78
CA GLN A 190 11.69 -8.01 22.82
C GLN A 190 12.58 -7.81 24.07
N ASP A 191 13.35 -8.83 24.45
CA ASP A 191 14.30 -8.76 25.57
C ASP A 191 15.41 -7.73 25.32
N VAL A 192 15.84 -7.56 24.08
CA VAL A 192 16.84 -6.54 23.68
C VAL A 192 16.23 -5.14 23.78
N GLN A 193 15.02 -4.94 23.26
CA GLN A 193 14.31 -3.67 23.36
C GLN A 193 14.07 -3.26 24.82
N ASP A 194 13.62 -4.20 25.66
CA ASP A 194 13.38 -3.95 27.08
C ASP A 194 14.68 -3.65 27.84
N THR A 195 15.76 -4.32 27.48
CA THR A 195 17.09 -4.05 28.05
C THR A 195 17.54 -2.64 27.72
N VAL A 196 17.45 -2.21 26.45
CA VAL A 196 17.83 -0.84 26.04
C VAL A 196 17.00 0.18 26.83
N ARG A 197 15.67 0.00 26.94
CA ARG A 197 14.81 0.88 27.74
C ARG A 197 15.30 1.02 29.19
N GLN A 198 15.63 -0.11 29.81
CA GLN A 198 16.13 -0.13 31.20
C GLN A 198 17.49 0.61 31.32
N GLN A 199 18.38 0.46 30.33
CA GLN A 199 19.68 1.14 30.37
C GLN A 199 19.57 2.65 30.16
N MET A 200 18.67 3.13 29.27
CA MET A 200 18.41 4.56 29.10
C MET A 200 17.84 5.18 30.37
N ALA A 201 16.91 4.50 31.04
CA ALA A 201 16.36 4.97 32.32
C ALA A 201 17.43 5.00 33.42
N LEU A 202 18.25 3.98 33.54
CA LEU A 202 19.31 3.89 34.53
C LEU A 202 20.36 5.01 34.33
N TYR A 203 20.76 5.25 33.08
CA TYR A 203 21.73 6.30 32.75
C TYR A 203 21.15 7.70 33.03
N SER A 204 19.90 7.94 32.67
CA SER A 204 19.25 9.25 32.91
C SER A 204 19.10 9.55 34.41
N GLN A 205 18.80 8.53 35.23
CA GLN A 205 18.76 8.65 36.69
C GLN A 205 20.15 8.87 37.28
N TYR A 206 21.15 8.16 36.75
CA TYR A 206 22.55 8.33 37.21
C TYR A 206 23.02 9.76 36.99
N LEU A 207 22.84 10.32 35.79
CA LEU A 207 23.23 11.70 35.47
C LEU A 207 22.58 12.74 36.39
N ALA A 208 21.41 12.47 36.94
CA ALA A 208 20.74 13.37 37.89
C ALA A 208 21.43 13.42 39.27
N HIS A 209 22.18 12.39 39.62
CA HIS A 209 22.80 12.23 40.96
C HIS A 209 24.31 12.48 40.94
N ASP A 210 24.95 12.16 39.83
CA ASP A 210 26.42 12.28 39.69
C ASP A 210 26.73 13.12 38.43
N ALA A 211 27.29 14.29 38.64
CA ALA A 211 27.51 15.35 37.62
C ALA A 211 28.55 14.99 36.55
N GLY A 212 28.52 13.77 36.02
CA GLY A 212 29.36 13.35 34.89
C GLY A 212 28.96 14.04 33.58
N SER A 213 29.44 15.24 33.32
CA SER A 213 29.15 15.96 32.08
C SER A 213 29.96 15.44 30.90
N GLN A 214 29.31 15.36 29.75
CA GLN A 214 29.99 15.07 28.47
C GLN A 214 30.58 16.35 27.88
N ALA A 215 31.76 16.27 27.30
CA ALA A 215 32.35 17.41 26.59
C ALA A 215 31.50 17.77 25.36
N LEU A 216 31.01 18.99 25.28
CA LEU A 216 30.26 19.53 24.16
C LEU A 216 31.11 20.22 23.13
N ASN A 217 30.70 20.18 21.87
CA ASN A 217 31.27 21.03 20.81
C ASN A 217 30.64 22.42 20.91
N GLY A 218 31.28 23.36 21.64
CA GLY A 218 30.78 24.72 21.88
C GLY A 218 30.47 25.51 20.60
N PRO A 219 31.37 25.54 19.61
CA PRO A 219 31.09 26.16 18.31
C PRO A 219 29.81 25.64 17.64
N LEU A 220 29.60 24.32 17.63
CA LEU A 220 28.41 23.70 17.06
C LEU A 220 27.13 24.09 17.80
N VAL A 221 27.18 24.21 19.14
CA VAL A 221 26.04 24.68 19.94
C VAL A 221 25.69 26.13 19.57
N LEU A 222 26.67 27.01 19.43
CA LEU A 222 26.42 28.41 19.04
C LEU A 222 25.83 28.53 17.63
N GLU A 223 26.32 27.76 16.69
CA GLU A 223 25.77 27.70 15.32
C GLU A 223 24.33 27.20 15.32
N ALA A 224 24.04 26.11 16.04
CA ALA A 224 22.71 25.57 16.19
C ALA A 224 21.74 26.56 16.83
N GLN A 225 22.18 27.28 17.87
CA GLN A 225 21.40 28.36 18.49
C GLN A 225 21.10 29.49 17.51
N GLN A 226 22.08 29.91 16.70
CA GLN A 226 21.88 30.94 15.66
C GLN A 226 20.84 30.50 14.64
N LYS A 227 20.90 29.24 14.22
CA LYS A 227 19.97 28.65 13.27
C LYS A 227 18.54 28.64 13.82
N LEU A 228 18.33 28.21 15.07
CA LEU A 228 17.01 28.26 15.73
C LEU A 228 16.46 29.68 15.85
N ARG A 229 17.30 30.69 16.08
CA ARG A 229 16.89 32.11 16.18
C ARG A 229 16.41 32.73 14.88
N GLN A 230 16.79 32.15 13.72
CA GLN A 230 16.30 32.61 12.41
C GLN A 230 14.81 32.34 12.21
N VAL A 231 14.24 31.38 12.94
CA VAL A 231 12.80 31.04 12.86
C VAL A 231 11.98 32.08 13.62
N PRO A 232 10.89 32.64 13.02
CA PRO A 232 10.03 33.59 13.69
C PRO A 232 9.46 33.06 15.03
N ARG A 233 9.32 33.91 16.01
CA ARG A 233 8.87 33.54 17.38
C ARG A 233 7.54 32.77 17.37
N ALA A 234 6.56 33.23 16.61
CA ALA A 234 5.26 32.56 16.53
C ALA A 234 5.39 31.11 15.99
N GLU A 235 6.24 30.92 15.03
CA GLU A 235 6.51 29.58 14.46
C GLU A 235 7.22 28.68 15.48
N ARG A 236 8.21 29.22 16.21
CA ARG A 236 8.90 28.47 17.27
C ARG A 236 7.95 28.01 18.37
N ILE A 237 7.14 28.95 18.92
CA ILE A 237 6.16 28.62 19.97
C ILE A 237 5.10 27.66 19.44
N TYR A 238 4.62 27.86 18.22
CA TYR A 238 3.64 26.98 17.60
C TYR A 238 4.18 25.55 17.44
N SER A 239 5.39 25.39 16.91
CA SER A 239 6.02 24.07 16.72
C SER A 239 6.19 23.33 18.05
N LEU A 240 6.73 24.00 19.07
CA LEU A 240 6.90 23.40 20.40
C LEU A 240 5.57 23.09 21.08
N SER A 241 4.55 23.94 20.89
CA SER A 241 3.20 23.70 21.43
C SER A 241 2.54 22.48 20.77
N ARG A 242 2.77 22.28 19.48
CA ARG A 242 2.32 21.10 18.75
C ARG A 242 2.94 19.82 19.31
N LEU A 243 4.26 19.83 19.51
CA LEU A 243 4.97 18.71 20.13
C LEU A 243 4.44 18.39 21.54
N ALA A 244 4.29 19.42 22.39
CA ALA A 244 3.80 19.27 23.75
C ALA A 244 2.35 18.76 23.82
N ALA A 245 1.54 19.03 22.79
CA ALA A 245 0.14 18.63 22.74
C ALA A 245 -0.11 17.22 22.19
N GLN A 246 0.88 16.59 21.55
CA GLN A 246 0.71 15.25 20.95
C GLN A 246 0.26 14.20 21.97
N GLU A 247 0.68 14.30 23.21
CA GLU A 247 0.33 13.38 24.30
C GLU A 247 -1.01 13.69 24.97
N LEU A 248 -1.60 14.89 24.71
CA LEU A 248 -2.78 15.36 25.43
C LEU A 248 -4.10 14.88 24.81
N VAL A 249 -4.13 14.64 23.51
CA VAL A 249 -5.36 14.28 22.78
C VAL A 249 -5.07 13.14 21.81
N LYS A 250 -5.93 12.12 21.83
CA LYS A 250 -5.81 10.97 20.91
C LYS A 250 -5.97 11.43 19.46
N PRO A 251 -5.20 10.85 18.55
CA PRO A 251 -5.36 11.10 17.12
C PRO A 251 -6.77 10.68 16.64
N PHE A 252 -7.26 11.39 15.63
CA PHE A 252 -8.51 11.07 14.96
C PHE A 252 -8.24 10.24 13.70
N SER A 253 -8.94 9.12 13.52
CA SER A 253 -8.85 8.26 12.34
C SER A 253 -10.23 7.72 11.96
N VAL A 254 -10.32 7.05 10.81
CA VAL A 254 -11.56 6.36 10.37
C VAL A 254 -11.99 5.33 11.42
N GLU A 255 -11.07 4.59 12.00
CA GLU A 255 -11.32 3.54 13.01
C GLU A 255 -11.85 4.13 14.32
N SER A 256 -11.55 5.40 14.62
CA SER A 256 -12.08 6.07 15.80
C SER A 256 -13.58 6.38 15.69
N VAL A 257 -14.12 6.42 14.45
CA VAL A 257 -15.52 6.73 14.14
C VAL A 257 -16.30 5.47 13.82
N LEU A 258 -15.74 4.58 12.98
CA LEU A 258 -16.40 3.38 12.49
C LEU A 258 -16.07 2.19 13.39
N GLN A 259 -17.10 1.58 13.98
CA GLN A 259 -16.97 0.44 14.90
C GLN A 259 -17.83 -0.74 14.45
N GLY A 260 -17.54 -1.92 14.97
CA GLY A 260 -18.32 -3.14 14.72
C GLY A 260 -18.34 -3.53 13.24
N SER A 261 -19.54 -3.78 12.69
CA SER A 261 -19.74 -4.22 11.29
C SER A 261 -19.34 -3.19 10.24
N GLN A 262 -19.21 -1.93 10.61
CA GLN A 262 -18.82 -0.85 9.69
C GLN A 262 -17.29 -0.72 9.55
N GLN A 263 -16.53 -1.36 10.45
CA GLN A 263 -15.08 -1.31 10.43
C GLN A 263 -14.53 -1.89 9.11
N GLY A 264 -13.62 -1.16 8.48
CA GLY A 264 -13.01 -1.54 7.20
C GLY A 264 -13.87 -1.32 5.96
N SER A 265 -15.10 -0.76 6.07
CA SER A 265 -15.91 -0.36 4.91
C SER A 265 -15.35 0.89 4.20
N LEU A 266 -14.86 1.82 4.99
CA LEU A 266 -14.04 2.96 4.56
C LEU A 266 -12.64 2.82 5.14
N VAL A 267 -11.65 3.23 4.39
CA VAL A 267 -10.24 3.17 4.78
C VAL A 267 -9.57 4.52 4.50
N SER A 268 -8.60 4.86 5.33
CA SER A 268 -7.72 6.00 5.16
C SER A 268 -6.38 5.69 5.81
N ASP A 269 -5.30 5.94 5.09
CA ASP A 269 -3.93 5.85 5.63
C ASP A 269 -3.56 7.14 6.40
N TYR A 270 -4.48 8.11 6.46
CA TYR A 270 -4.23 9.43 7.04
C TYR A 270 -4.89 9.56 8.40
N THR A 271 -4.11 9.99 9.37
CA THR A 271 -4.54 10.24 10.76
C THR A 271 -4.37 11.71 11.09
N ILE A 272 -5.40 12.33 11.66
CA ILE A 272 -5.34 13.71 12.12
C ILE A 272 -4.79 13.73 13.55
N PRO A 273 -3.69 14.46 13.83
CA PRO A 273 -3.23 14.64 15.21
C PRO A 273 -4.34 15.25 16.08
N GLY A 274 -4.55 14.69 17.28
CA GLY A 274 -5.68 15.06 18.13
C GLY A 274 -5.79 16.56 18.45
N ILE A 275 -4.67 17.27 18.43
CA ILE A 275 -4.64 18.72 18.60
C ILE A 275 -5.46 19.48 17.53
N TYR A 276 -5.62 18.91 16.33
CA TYR A 276 -6.43 19.50 15.25
C TYR A 276 -7.85 18.95 15.19
N THR A 277 -8.38 18.55 16.33
CA THR A 277 -9.80 18.24 16.53
C THR A 277 -10.48 19.35 17.31
N LEU A 278 -11.81 19.36 17.33
CA LEU A 278 -12.55 20.31 18.17
C LEU A 278 -12.19 20.14 19.66
N GLU A 279 -11.95 18.91 20.12
CA GLU A 279 -11.48 18.61 21.46
C GLU A 279 -10.10 19.21 21.70
N GLY A 280 -9.18 19.06 20.74
CA GLY A 280 -7.84 19.66 20.79
C GLY A 280 -7.87 21.19 20.86
N TRP A 281 -8.79 21.81 20.12
CA TRP A 281 -9.00 23.27 20.17
C TRP A 281 -9.58 23.75 21.50
N LYS A 282 -10.49 23.01 22.10
CA LYS A 282 -11.24 23.43 23.32
C LYS A 282 -10.41 23.55 24.59
N GLY A 283 -9.16 23.21 24.61
CA GLY A 283 -8.31 23.34 25.81
C GLY A 283 -6.86 22.92 25.56
N PRO A 284 -6.60 21.70 25.08
CA PRO A 284 -5.25 21.14 24.94
C PRO A 284 -4.28 22.01 24.14
N PHE A 285 -4.72 22.66 23.06
CA PHE A 285 -3.87 23.59 22.31
C PHE A 285 -3.47 24.81 23.14
N GLN A 286 -4.44 25.49 23.80
CA GLN A 286 -4.17 26.63 24.65
C GLN A 286 -3.28 26.24 25.85
N GLU A 287 -3.54 25.07 26.45
CA GLU A 287 -2.71 24.53 27.54
C GLU A 287 -1.28 24.30 27.10
N SER A 288 -1.07 23.72 25.90
CA SER A 288 0.25 23.49 25.35
C SER A 288 1.00 24.78 25.06
N VAL A 289 0.32 25.79 24.50
CA VAL A 289 0.91 27.15 24.31
C VAL A 289 1.30 27.78 25.63
N ALA A 290 0.43 27.73 26.66
CA ALA A 290 0.74 28.26 27.98
C ALA A 290 1.96 27.59 28.60
N ARG A 291 2.03 26.24 28.50
CA ARG A 291 3.16 25.45 29.00
C ARG A 291 4.45 25.82 28.29
N VAL A 292 4.42 25.86 26.96
CA VAL A 292 5.61 26.18 26.14
C VAL A 292 6.10 27.62 26.43
N LEU A 293 5.22 28.59 26.63
CA LEU A 293 5.63 29.95 26.98
C LEU A 293 6.36 30.03 28.33
N VAL A 294 5.94 29.22 29.30
CA VAL A 294 6.61 29.11 30.60
C VAL A 294 7.95 28.38 30.43
N GLU A 295 7.94 27.22 29.74
CA GLU A 295 9.15 26.42 29.48
C GLU A 295 10.17 27.22 28.66
N ALA A 296 9.75 27.99 27.65
CA ALA A 296 10.64 28.78 26.81
C ALA A 296 11.31 29.90 27.64
N ALA A 297 10.62 30.44 28.62
CA ALA A 297 11.21 31.43 29.56
C ALA A 297 12.27 30.77 30.49
N GLU A 298 12.02 29.52 30.93
CA GLU A 298 12.97 28.73 31.74
C GLU A 298 14.09 28.15 30.92
N GLU A 299 13.84 27.81 29.66
CA GLU A 299 14.74 27.10 28.72
C GLU A 299 15.41 28.03 27.72
N GLY A 300 15.46 29.33 27.98
CA GLY A 300 16.18 30.32 27.17
C GLY A 300 17.64 29.94 26.88
N TRP A 301 18.23 29.09 27.73
CA TRP A 301 19.54 28.50 27.52
C TRP A 301 19.65 27.62 26.26
N VAL A 302 18.55 27.02 25.79
CA VAL A 302 18.58 26.20 24.54
C VAL A 302 18.77 27.09 23.32
N ILE A 303 18.11 28.25 23.29
CA ILE A 303 18.16 29.20 22.16
C ILE A 303 19.26 30.23 22.35
N GLY A 304 19.72 30.45 23.59
CA GLY A 304 20.74 31.43 23.92
C GLY A 304 20.27 32.88 23.92
N GLU A 305 18.98 33.17 24.18
CA GLU A 305 18.40 34.50 24.23
C GLU A 305 17.43 34.67 25.41
N ALA A 306 17.44 35.87 26.03
CA ALA A 306 16.36 36.34 26.86
C ALA A 306 15.26 36.92 25.97
N GLU A 307 14.02 36.38 26.05
CA GLU A 307 12.93 36.79 25.17
C GLU A 307 12.43 38.23 25.47
N VAL A 308 12.52 39.10 24.45
CA VAL A 308 11.95 40.44 24.46
C VAL A 308 11.01 40.61 23.26
N GLY A 309 9.71 40.91 23.49
CA GLY A 309 8.76 41.31 22.45
C GLY A 309 7.41 40.58 22.49
N ARG A 310 6.33 41.32 22.74
CA ARG A 310 4.97 40.79 22.95
C ARG A 310 3.98 41.04 21.80
N GLU A 311 4.37 41.71 20.75
CA GLU A 311 3.41 42.15 19.73
C GLU A 311 3.06 41.05 18.74
N GLN A 312 1.77 40.80 18.60
CA GLN A 312 1.09 39.98 17.58
C GLN A 312 1.31 38.44 17.63
N LEU A 313 1.79 37.90 18.78
CA LEU A 313 2.01 36.46 18.92
C LEU A 313 0.71 35.67 18.75
N ASP A 314 -0.41 36.12 19.32
CA ASP A 314 -1.74 35.51 19.22
C ASP A 314 -2.23 35.34 17.79
N LYS A 315 -2.11 36.38 16.97
CA LYS A 315 -2.51 36.34 15.56
C LYS A 315 -1.64 35.38 14.74
N GLY A 316 -0.33 35.37 15.01
CA GLY A 316 0.61 34.47 14.35
C GLY A 316 0.32 33.01 14.69
N LEU A 317 0.13 32.69 15.96
CA LEU A 317 -0.19 31.35 16.45
C LEU A 317 -1.52 30.82 15.87
N LYS A 318 -2.59 31.66 15.94
CA LYS A 318 -3.90 31.31 15.36
C LYS A 318 -3.81 31.05 13.88
N LYS A 319 -3.11 31.90 13.12
CA LYS A 319 -2.95 31.74 11.69
C LYS A 319 -2.30 30.39 11.36
N LEU A 320 -1.20 30.04 12.02
CA LEU A 320 -0.49 28.78 11.81
C LEU A 320 -1.37 27.58 12.20
N TYR A 321 -2.01 27.63 13.37
CA TYR A 321 -2.87 26.56 13.84
C TYR A 321 -4.06 26.31 12.92
N PHE A 322 -4.77 27.34 12.48
CA PHE A 322 -5.93 27.17 11.61
C PHE A 322 -5.54 26.78 10.18
N GLN A 323 -4.38 27.20 9.69
CA GLN A 323 -3.84 26.72 8.43
C GLN A 323 -3.60 25.21 8.49
N ASP A 324 -2.93 24.74 9.53
CA ASP A 324 -2.69 23.31 9.73
C ASP A 324 -4.00 22.55 9.98
N TYR A 325 -4.91 23.08 10.78
CA TYR A 325 -6.23 22.49 11.03
C TYR A 325 -6.98 22.21 9.74
N VAL A 326 -7.10 23.21 8.88
CA VAL A 326 -7.76 23.11 7.57
C VAL A 326 -7.05 22.08 6.69
N ARG A 327 -5.71 22.13 6.64
CA ARG A 327 -4.92 21.19 5.84
C ARG A 327 -5.11 19.75 6.29
N TYR A 328 -5.03 19.43 7.58
CA TYR A 328 -5.19 18.07 8.11
C TYR A 328 -6.58 17.51 7.82
N TRP A 329 -7.64 18.28 8.00
CA TRP A 329 -8.99 17.84 7.68
C TRP A 329 -9.22 17.65 6.18
N ARG A 330 -8.61 18.49 5.37
CA ARG A 330 -8.69 18.36 3.92
C ARG A 330 -7.95 17.11 3.43
N GLU A 331 -6.73 16.88 3.87
CA GLU A 331 -5.97 15.67 3.52
C GLU A 331 -6.67 14.41 4.01
N PHE A 332 -7.29 14.44 5.19
CA PHE A 332 -8.12 13.35 5.66
C PHE A 332 -9.28 13.06 4.71
N ILE A 333 -10.06 14.07 4.31
CA ILE A 333 -11.16 13.91 3.35
C ILE A 333 -10.64 13.35 2.03
N ARG A 334 -9.54 13.88 1.53
CA ARG A 334 -8.90 13.43 0.28
C ARG A 334 -8.39 11.99 0.34
N SER A 335 -7.97 11.52 1.51
CA SER A 335 -7.45 10.16 1.71
C SER A 335 -8.52 9.09 1.83
N LEU A 336 -9.78 9.47 2.06
CA LEU A 336 -10.88 8.53 2.24
C LEU A 336 -11.11 7.67 0.99
N ARG A 337 -11.17 6.36 1.17
CA ARG A 337 -11.46 5.38 0.12
C ARG A 337 -12.49 4.37 0.60
N ILE A 338 -13.31 3.89 -0.30
CA ILE A 338 -14.17 2.74 -0.05
C ILE A 338 -13.35 1.47 -0.23
N ARG A 339 -13.60 0.47 0.62
CA ARG A 339 -12.97 -0.85 0.49
C ARG A 339 -13.22 -1.43 -0.90
N GLN A 340 -12.17 -1.92 -1.54
CA GLN A 340 -12.29 -2.55 -2.85
C GLN A 340 -13.19 -3.79 -2.81
N ALA A 341 -14.07 -3.92 -3.79
CA ALA A 341 -14.94 -5.06 -3.97
C ALA A 341 -14.64 -5.71 -5.34
N VAL A 342 -14.02 -6.89 -5.30
CA VAL A 342 -13.58 -7.61 -6.49
C VAL A 342 -14.62 -8.64 -6.97
N THR A 343 -15.43 -9.17 -6.05
CA THR A 343 -16.47 -10.16 -6.37
C THR A 343 -17.86 -9.58 -6.25
N PRO A 344 -18.87 -10.12 -6.93
CA PRO A 344 -20.25 -9.67 -6.77
C PRO A 344 -20.78 -9.75 -5.33
N ALA A 345 -20.38 -10.78 -4.59
CA ALA A 345 -20.72 -10.91 -3.17
C ALA A 345 -20.11 -9.80 -2.31
N ASN A 346 -18.83 -9.46 -2.54
CA ASN A 346 -18.16 -8.35 -1.87
C ASN A 346 -18.79 -7.01 -2.29
N SER A 347 -19.20 -6.87 -3.55
CA SER A 347 -19.91 -5.68 -4.03
C SER A 347 -21.24 -5.50 -3.30
N GLU A 348 -22.00 -6.57 -3.11
CA GLU A 348 -23.26 -6.53 -2.37
C GLU A 348 -23.02 -6.19 -0.89
N GLU A 349 -22.02 -6.80 -0.26
CA GLU A 349 -21.68 -6.51 1.14
C GLU A 349 -21.33 -5.03 1.34
N VAL A 350 -20.46 -4.47 0.51
CA VAL A 350 -20.06 -3.06 0.59
C VAL A 350 -21.24 -2.14 0.33
N LEU A 351 -22.02 -2.38 -0.72
CA LEU A 351 -23.22 -1.57 -1.01
C LEU A 351 -24.26 -1.66 0.10
N SER A 352 -24.44 -2.84 0.69
CA SER A 352 -25.34 -3.04 1.83
C SER A 352 -24.92 -2.21 3.04
N LEU A 353 -23.63 -2.19 3.37
CA LEU A 353 -23.10 -1.38 4.48
C LEU A 353 -23.25 0.12 4.21
N LEU A 354 -22.89 0.57 3.01
CA LEU A 354 -22.96 1.98 2.65
C LEU A 354 -24.38 2.53 2.54
N SER A 355 -25.38 1.68 2.26
CA SER A 355 -26.79 2.05 2.09
C SER A 355 -27.63 1.98 3.37
N GLN A 356 -27.04 1.66 4.52
CA GLN A 356 -27.73 1.64 5.83
C GLN A 356 -28.13 3.04 6.28
N ALA A 357 -29.12 3.14 7.16
CA ALA A 357 -29.57 4.43 7.72
C ALA A 357 -28.46 5.17 8.49
N ASP A 358 -27.58 4.42 9.16
CA ASP A 358 -26.39 4.93 9.82
C ASP A 358 -25.11 4.66 8.99
N SER A 359 -25.20 4.91 7.69
CA SER A 359 -24.12 4.67 6.72
C SER A 359 -22.74 5.11 7.23
N PRO A 360 -21.67 4.32 6.99
CA PRO A 360 -20.30 4.71 7.25
C PRO A 360 -19.94 6.09 6.65
N LEU A 361 -20.44 6.40 5.46
CA LEU A 361 -20.26 7.71 4.83
C LEU A 361 -20.88 8.82 5.68
N PHE A 362 -22.14 8.62 6.14
CA PHE A 362 -22.80 9.60 7.00
C PHE A 362 -22.05 9.83 8.30
N ARG A 363 -21.62 8.76 8.97
CA ARG A 363 -20.85 8.84 10.22
C ARG A 363 -19.55 9.63 10.08
N ILE A 364 -18.81 9.37 9.00
CA ILE A 364 -17.54 10.10 8.75
C ILE A 364 -17.82 11.57 8.45
N PHE A 365 -18.78 11.90 7.59
CA PHE A 365 -19.10 13.30 7.30
C PHE A 365 -19.71 14.03 8.50
N GLU A 366 -20.50 13.36 9.33
CA GLU A 366 -20.96 13.91 10.60
C GLU A 366 -19.79 14.23 11.55
N ALA A 367 -18.78 13.36 11.61
CA ALA A 367 -17.59 13.61 12.40
C ALA A 367 -16.74 14.76 11.83
N VAL A 368 -16.66 14.89 10.49
CA VAL A 368 -16.03 16.05 9.85
C VAL A 368 -16.79 17.33 10.19
N ASP A 369 -18.11 17.35 10.06
CA ASP A 369 -18.94 18.52 10.39
C ASP A 369 -18.78 18.93 11.84
N ARG A 370 -18.90 18.00 12.78
CA ARG A 370 -18.74 18.26 14.22
C ARG A 370 -17.39 18.90 14.54
N ASN A 371 -16.33 18.53 13.84
CA ASN A 371 -15.00 19.08 14.08
C ASN A 371 -14.74 20.38 13.32
N THR A 372 -15.40 20.62 12.20
CA THR A 372 -15.15 21.81 11.36
C THR A 372 -16.23 22.88 11.47
N HIS A 373 -17.40 22.56 12.08
CA HIS A 373 -18.53 23.47 12.30
C HIS A 373 -19.13 23.29 13.69
N PRO A 374 -18.40 23.66 14.76
CA PRO A 374 -18.89 23.48 16.11
C PRO A 374 -20.10 24.39 16.40
N GLU A 375 -21.11 23.85 17.06
CA GLU A 375 -22.27 24.60 17.51
C GLU A 375 -21.89 25.69 18.50
N PRO A 376 -22.57 26.87 18.48
CA PRO A 376 -22.31 28.00 19.42
C PRO A 376 -22.33 27.62 20.90
N ALA A 377 -23.23 26.69 21.29
CA ALA A 377 -23.32 26.19 22.66
C ALA A 377 -22.08 25.41 23.12
N ALA A 378 -21.47 24.67 22.22
CA ALA A 378 -20.22 23.94 22.48
C ALA A 378 -19.01 24.88 22.64
N MET A 379 -19.09 26.08 22.08
CA MET A 379 -18.05 27.11 22.12
C MET A 379 -18.14 27.97 23.38
N GLY A 380 -19.32 28.17 23.97
CA GLY A 380 -19.50 28.98 25.20
C GLY A 380 -18.86 28.37 26.46
N GLN A 381 -18.61 27.06 26.48
CA GLN A 381 -17.92 26.37 27.58
C GLN A 381 -16.40 26.63 27.61
N LEU A 382 -15.83 27.13 26.51
CA LEU A 382 -14.40 27.43 26.38
C LEU A 382 -13.90 28.55 27.31
N GLN A 383 -14.70 29.60 27.48
CA GLN A 383 -14.29 30.77 28.30
C GLN A 383 -14.08 30.40 29.77
N ASN A 384 -14.85 29.46 30.31
CA ASN A 384 -14.73 29.05 31.71
C ASN A 384 -13.55 28.07 31.95
N SER A 385 -13.07 27.41 30.92
CA SER A 385 -11.99 26.44 31.04
C SER A 385 -10.61 27.10 31.08
N VAL A 386 -10.43 28.26 30.44
CA VAL A 386 -9.13 28.95 30.33
C VAL A 386 -8.61 29.41 31.71
N THR A 387 -9.47 29.94 32.56
CA THR A 387 -9.07 30.40 33.92
C THR A 387 -8.63 29.21 34.79
N SER A 388 -9.35 28.09 34.70
CA SER A 388 -8.99 26.88 35.45
C SER A 388 -7.72 26.20 34.93
N LEU A 389 -7.42 26.32 33.64
CA LEU A 389 -6.20 25.83 33.04
C LEU A 389 -4.96 26.59 33.48
N ILE A 390 -5.04 27.91 33.53
CA ILE A 390 -3.95 28.77 34.03
C ILE A 390 -3.61 28.44 35.49
N GLU A 391 -4.62 28.20 36.31
CA GLU A 391 -4.41 27.77 37.71
C GLU A 391 -3.77 26.38 37.79
N LYS A 392 -4.19 25.42 36.96
CA LYS A 392 -3.58 24.09 36.90
C LYS A 392 -2.13 24.11 36.41
N VAL A 393 -1.80 24.95 35.43
CA VAL A 393 -0.44 25.13 34.93
C VAL A 393 0.45 25.74 36.01
N LYS A 394 -0.02 26.78 36.71
CA LYS A 394 0.70 27.38 37.85
C LYS A 394 0.97 26.38 38.97
N LYS A 395 -0.04 25.54 39.31
CA LYS A 395 0.08 24.55 40.39
C LYS A 395 0.98 23.35 39.98
N GLY A 396 0.90 22.93 38.71
CA GLY A 396 1.71 21.82 38.17
C GLY A 396 3.19 22.18 38.07
N LEU A 397 3.54 23.44 37.89
CA LEU A 397 4.92 23.95 37.79
C LEU A 397 5.53 24.40 39.13
N GLY A 398 4.81 24.26 40.25
CA GLY A 398 5.33 24.64 41.58
C GLY A 398 5.60 26.15 41.78
N MET A 399 4.95 27.00 40.96
CA MET A 399 5.23 28.45 40.88
C MET A 399 4.45 29.32 41.89
N GLU A 400 3.99 28.76 42.98
CA GLU A 400 3.41 29.57 44.07
C GLU A 400 4.52 30.34 44.77
N GLY A 401 4.80 31.58 44.30
CA GLY A 401 5.65 32.52 45.00
C GLY A 401 6.96 33.01 44.35
N ALA A 402 7.25 32.59 43.11
CA ALA A 402 8.48 33.03 42.45
C ALA A 402 8.31 34.37 41.70
N SER A 403 9.12 35.35 42.07
CA SER A 403 9.34 36.60 41.32
C SER A 403 10.33 36.36 40.19
N SER A 404 9.88 35.83 39.07
CA SER A 404 10.70 35.53 37.88
C SER A 404 10.33 36.47 36.72
N PRO A 405 11.21 36.73 35.73
CA PRO A 405 10.94 37.55 34.53
C PRO A 405 10.00 36.88 33.52
N LEU A 406 9.08 36.09 34.00
CA LEU A 406 8.03 35.42 33.21
C LEU A 406 7.01 36.47 32.68
N PRO A 407 6.33 36.19 31.53
CA PRO A 407 5.16 36.96 31.16
C PRO A 407 4.25 37.06 32.37
N SER A 408 3.75 38.26 32.68
CA SER A 408 2.92 38.41 33.87
C SER A 408 1.72 37.45 33.78
N PRO A 409 1.22 36.89 34.87
CA PRO A 409 0.04 36.03 34.85
C PRO A 409 -1.13 36.63 34.07
N ARG A 410 -1.30 37.96 34.14
CA ARG A 410 -2.31 38.70 33.37
C ARG A 410 -2.08 38.69 31.87
N ASP A 411 -0.81 38.74 31.40
CA ASP A 411 -0.50 38.73 29.96
C ASP A 411 -0.73 37.36 29.35
N THR A 412 -0.39 36.28 30.07
CA THR A 412 -0.67 34.94 29.67
C THR A 412 -2.18 34.64 29.63
N GLU A 413 -2.92 35.14 30.64
CA GLU A 413 -4.37 35.04 30.72
C GLU A 413 -5.07 35.77 29.55
N GLU A 414 -4.63 37.01 29.26
CA GLU A 414 -5.17 37.77 28.13
C GLU A 414 -4.82 37.13 26.79
N LEU A 415 -3.62 36.57 26.61
CA LEU A 415 -3.25 35.81 25.42
C LEU A 415 -4.16 34.57 25.24
N MET A 416 -4.37 33.79 26.31
CA MET A 416 -5.23 32.63 26.29
C MET A 416 -6.69 32.97 25.97
N ARG A 417 -7.20 34.06 26.58
CA ARG A 417 -8.54 34.57 26.31
C ARG A 417 -8.71 34.95 24.84
N ARG A 418 -7.72 35.61 24.25
CA ARG A 418 -7.72 35.97 22.84
C ARG A 418 -7.60 34.72 21.94
N MET A 419 -6.76 33.78 22.31
CA MET A 419 -6.59 32.53 21.54
C MET A 419 -7.84 31.65 21.53
N GLY A 420 -8.63 31.67 22.59
CA GLY A 420 -9.86 30.88 22.68
C GLY A 420 -11.11 31.56 22.08
N ASP A 421 -10.99 32.67 21.33
CA ASP A 421 -12.15 33.36 20.75
C ASP A 421 -12.86 32.49 19.69
N PRO A 422 -14.15 32.13 19.93
CA PRO A 422 -14.92 31.29 19.03
C PRO A 422 -15.11 31.88 17.64
N SER A 423 -15.13 33.19 17.51
CA SER A 423 -15.34 33.88 16.23
C SER A 423 -14.20 33.64 15.24
N ASP A 424 -12.99 33.47 15.74
CA ASP A 424 -11.81 33.19 14.91
C ASP A 424 -11.87 31.80 14.31
N PHE A 425 -12.35 30.78 15.06
CA PHE A 425 -12.55 29.45 14.56
C PHE A 425 -13.61 29.42 13.44
N SER A 426 -14.77 30.03 13.71
CA SER A 426 -15.87 30.11 12.73
C SER A 426 -15.43 30.85 11.45
N GLY A 427 -14.65 31.91 11.57
CA GLY A 427 -14.15 32.67 10.44
C GLY A 427 -13.04 31.98 9.65
N SER A 428 -12.21 31.21 10.31
CA SER A 428 -11.01 30.60 9.71
C SER A 428 -11.22 29.14 9.26
N VAL A 429 -11.93 28.32 10.04
CA VAL A 429 -12.17 26.90 9.76
C VAL A 429 -13.54 26.69 9.14
N ALA A 430 -14.64 27.03 9.84
CA ALA A 430 -15.99 26.70 9.39
C ALA A 430 -16.29 27.25 7.98
N ARG A 431 -15.82 28.45 7.65
CA ARG A 431 -16.00 29.02 6.32
C ARG A 431 -15.31 28.21 5.23
N ARG A 432 -14.15 27.60 5.51
CA ARG A 432 -13.41 26.79 4.54
C ARG A 432 -14.11 25.48 4.25
N PHE A 433 -14.89 24.92 5.18
CA PHE A 433 -15.64 23.69 5.03
C PHE A 433 -17.15 23.90 4.75
N GLN A 434 -17.57 25.12 4.42
CA GLN A 434 -18.97 25.47 4.23
C GLN A 434 -19.69 24.57 3.24
N SER A 435 -19.07 24.22 2.12
CA SER A 435 -19.66 23.33 1.13
C SER A 435 -19.84 21.90 1.65
N ILE A 436 -18.94 21.41 2.53
CA ILE A 436 -19.10 20.13 3.21
C ILE A 436 -20.24 20.16 4.22
N HIS A 437 -20.38 21.29 4.99
CA HIS A 437 -21.49 21.46 5.91
C HIS A 437 -22.83 21.44 5.17
N HIS A 438 -22.93 22.10 4.00
CA HIS A 438 -24.12 22.06 3.15
C HIS A 438 -24.42 20.67 2.55
N LEU A 439 -23.41 19.81 2.44
CA LEU A 439 -23.62 18.42 2.00
C LEU A 439 -24.43 17.63 3.03
N ILE A 440 -24.21 17.90 4.33
CA ILE A 440 -24.77 17.16 5.46
C ILE A 440 -26.07 17.78 6.01
N THR A 441 -26.17 19.10 5.96
CA THR A 441 -27.28 19.85 6.54
C THR A 441 -28.27 20.31 5.46
N ALA A 442 -29.56 20.14 5.72
CA ALA A 442 -30.59 20.75 4.90
C ALA A 442 -30.56 22.29 5.05
N ALA A 443 -30.80 23.01 3.96
CA ALA A 443 -30.93 24.46 4.03
C ALA A 443 -32.08 24.85 4.99
N LYS A 444 -31.86 25.83 5.87
CA LYS A 444 -32.79 26.21 6.94
C LYS A 444 -34.22 26.52 6.48
N ASP A 445 -34.40 26.92 5.23
CA ASP A 445 -35.69 27.28 4.63
C ASP A 445 -36.17 26.30 3.54
N ALA A 446 -35.44 25.23 3.26
CA ALA A 446 -35.80 24.25 2.24
C ALA A 446 -36.53 23.06 2.85
N LYS A 447 -37.68 22.71 2.25
CA LYS A 447 -38.36 21.42 2.51
C LYS A 447 -37.54 20.22 1.96
N GLU A 448 -36.35 20.45 1.47
CA GLU A 448 -35.51 19.46 0.83
C GLU A 448 -34.57 18.79 1.84
N GLU A 449 -34.42 17.49 1.70
CA GLU A 449 -33.48 16.66 2.44
C GLU A 449 -32.04 17.05 2.11
N ALA A 450 -31.12 16.89 3.08
CA ALA A 450 -29.69 17.15 2.86
C ALA A 450 -29.13 16.37 1.65
N PRO A 451 -28.25 16.95 0.84
CA PRO A 451 -27.72 16.31 -0.36
C PRO A 451 -27.13 14.91 -0.11
N LEU A 452 -26.42 14.73 1.00
CA LEU A 452 -25.88 13.42 1.38
C LEU A 452 -26.97 12.40 1.70
N MET A 453 -28.03 12.83 2.38
CA MET A 453 -29.16 11.93 2.68
C MET A 453 -29.90 11.50 1.41
N ARG A 454 -30.10 12.40 0.46
CA ARG A 454 -30.66 12.05 -0.87
C ARG A 454 -29.78 11.04 -1.60
N TYR A 455 -28.47 11.26 -1.57
CA TYR A 455 -27.49 10.33 -2.14
C TYR A 455 -27.59 8.93 -1.50
N LEU A 456 -27.65 8.86 -0.17
CA LEU A 456 -27.78 7.59 0.55
C LEU A 456 -29.12 6.90 0.30
N THR A 457 -30.21 7.67 0.19
CA THR A 457 -31.54 7.15 -0.18
C THR A 457 -31.50 6.53 -1.58
N GLU A 458 -30.90 7.22 -2.55
CA GLU A 458 -30.72 6.70 -3.91
C GLU A 458 -29.82 5.45 -3.92
N LEU A 459 -28.72 5.46 -3.15
CA LEU A 459 -27.83 4.30 -3.01
C LEU A 459 -28.60 3.08 -2.47
N ASN A 460 -29.45 3.28 -1.49
CA ASN A 460 -30.31 2.21 -0.97
C ASN A 460 -31.27 1.69 -2.05
N GLN A 461 -31.95 2.58 -2.78
CA GLN A 461 -32.89 2.19 -3.84
C GLN A 461 -32.21 1.35 -4.93
N VAL A 462 -31.04 1.80 -5.41
CA VAL A 462 -30.25 1.08 -6.41
C VAL A 462 -29.75 -0.25 -5.84
N HIS A 463 -29.22 -0.26 -4.63
CA HIS A 463 -28.77 -1.49 -3.95
C HIS A 463 -29.91 -2.53 -3.85
N GLN A 464 -31.12 -2.13 -3.42
CA GLN A 464 -32.25 -3.05 -3.32
C GLN A 464 -32.62 -3.68 -4.68
N LYS A 465 -32.53 -2.93 -5.77
CA LYS A 465 -32.76 -3.44 -7.13
C LYS A 465 -31.64 -4.39 -7.58
N LEU A 466 -30.38 -4.11 -7.23
CA LEU A 466 -29.22 -4.91 -7.63
C LEU A 466 -29.00 -6.15 -6.75
N ARG A 467 -29.52 -6.17 -5.53
CA ARG A 467 -29.33 -7.27 -4.59
C ARG A 467 -29.70 -8.66 -5.14
N PRO A 468 -30.84 -8.84 -5.87
CA PRO A 468 -31.16 -10.11 -6.50
C PRO A 468 -30.12 -10.54 -7.55
N ILE A 469 -29.52 -9.57 -8.28
CA ILE A 469 -28.48 -9.84 -9.27
C ILE A 469 -27.16 -10.25 -8.58
N LEU A 470 -26.76 -9.50 -7.56
CA LEU A 470 -25.45 -9.69 -6.92
C LEU A 470 -25.37 -10.95 -6.05
N ARG A 471 -26.50 -11.35 -5.41
CA ARG A 471 -26.54 -12.52 -4.50
C ARG A 471 -26.92 -13.85 -5.15
N ALA A 472 -27.68 -13.82 -6.24
CA ALA A 472 -28.19 -15.05 -6.82
C ALA A 472 -27.08 -15.92 -7.41
N GLU A 473 -27.18 -17.24 -7.22
CA GLU A 473 -26.33 -18.21 -7.94
C GLU A 473 -26.62 -18.20 -9.44
N SER A 474 -27.91 -18.07 -9.80
CA SER A 474 -28.36 -17.85 -11.18
C SER A 474 -29.01 -16.48 -11.26
N PRO A 475 -28.33 -15.50 -11.87
CA PRO A 475 -28.80 -14.12 -11.95
C PRO A 475 -30.09 -14.03 -12.79
N PRO A 476 -30.98 -13.04 -12.51
CA PRO A 476 -32.19 -12.79 -13.30
C PRO A 476 -31.89 -12.60 -14.79
N ALA A 477 -32.84 -12.93 -15.65
CA ALA A 477 -32.67 -12.88 -17.11
C ALA A 477 -32.39 -11.48 -17.67
N ASP A 478 -32.74 -10.43 -16.95
CA ASP A 478 -32.49 -9.02 -17.30
C ASP A 478 -31.06 -8.53 -16.94
N THR A 479 -30.29 -9.33 -16.20
CA THR A 479 -28.91 -8.98 -15.79
C THR A 479 -28.03 -8.59 -16.98
N LYS A 480 -28.11 -9.35 -18.08
CA LYS A 480 -27.37 -9.08 -19.30
C LYS A 480 -27.84 -7.76 -19.97
N ALA A 481 -29.12 -7.48 -19.98
CA ALA A 481 -29.65 -6.23 -20.52
C ALA A 481 -29.16 -5.02 -19.71
N LEU A 482 -29.15 -5.14 -18.38
CA LEU A 482 -28.57 -4.10 -17.51
C LEU A 482 -27.06 -3.95 -17.72
N ALA A 483 -26.31 -5.04 -17.79
CA ALA A 483 -24.88 -5.01 -18.07
C ALA A 483 -24.57 -4.32 -19.41
N LYS A 484 -25.36 -4.63 -20.46
CA LYS A 484 -25.25 -3.98 -21.77
C LYS A 484 -25.52 -2.48 -21.66
N SER A 485 -26.60 -2.05 -21.00
CA SER A 485 -26.94 -0.63 -20.85
C SER A 485 -25.86 0.16 -20.09
N ILE A 486 -25.16 -0.49 -19.13
CA ILE A 486 -24.04 0.11 -18.42
C ILE A 486 -22.89 0.43 -19.41
N VAL A 487 -22.41 -0.56 -20.16
CA VAL A 487 -21.25 -0.36 -21.03
C VAL A 487 -21.56 0.49 -22.28
N SER A 488 -22.82 0.53 -22.72
CA SER A 488 -23.23 1.38 -23.84
C SER A 488 -23.53 2.84 -23.42
N GLY A 489 -23.55 3.13 -22.10
CA GLY A 489 -23.92 4.45 -21.59
C GLY A 489 -25.42 4.78 -21.75
N GLU A 490 -26.27 3.78 -22.02
CA GLU A 490 -27.71 3.96 -22.06
C GLU A 490 -28.25 4.27 -20.66
N PRO A 491 -29.35 5.03 -20.56
CA PRO A 491 -29.96 5.35 -19.27
C PRO A 491 -30.35 4.10 -18.49
N ASN A 492 -29.83 3.97 -17.26
CA ASN A 492 -30.15 2.93 -16.31
C ASN A 492 -29.99 3.47 -14.88
N ASP A 493 -30.43 2.73 -13.87
CA ASP A 493 -30.41 3.20 -12.48
C ASP A 493 -29.00 3.61 -12.03
N VAL A 494 -27.94 2.87 -12.42
CA VAL A 494 -26.56 3.17 -12.03
C VAL A 494 -26.05 4.44 -12.74
N SER A 495 -26.29 4.58 -14.04
CA SER A 495 -25.84 5.76 -14.81
C SER A 495 -26.59 7.03 -14.37
N LEU A 496 -27.88 6.92 -14.00
CA LEU A 496 -28.67 8.03 -13.48
C LEU A 496 -28.15 8.47 -12.11
N ALA A 497 -27.91 7.53 -11.20
CA ALA A 497 -27.35 7.80 -9.88
C ALA A 497 -25.94 8.44 -9.97
N MET A 498 -25.10 7.98 -10.90
CA MET A 498 -23.81 8.63 -11.20
C MET A 498 -24.00 10.09 -11.62
N LYS A 499 -24.95 10.37 -12.53
CA LYS A 499 -25.25 11.73 -12.96
C LYS A 499 -25.78 12.60 -11.81
N ASN A 500 -26.62 12.05 -10.93
CA ASN A 500 -27.12 12.77 -9.76
C ASN A 500 -25.95 13.07 -8.79
N THR A 501 -24.99 12.15 -8.64
CA THR A 501 -23.77 12.37 -7.87
C THR A 501 -22.93 13.51 -8.47
N ASP A 502 -22.78 13.57 -9.78
CA ASP A 502 -22.12 14.70 -10.46
C ASP A 502 -22.81 16.04 -10.15
N MET A 503 -24.16 16.07 -10.13
CA MET A 503 -24.90 17.28 -9.76
C MET A 503 -24.68 17.71 -8.30
N ILE A 504 -24.48 16.74 -7.38
CA ILE A 504 -24.09 17.05 -5.99
C ILE A 504 -22.68 17.63 -5.96
N LEU A 505 -21.72 16.98 -6.62
CA LEU A 505 -20.33 17.39 -6.68
C LEU A 505 -20.16 18.80 -7.28
N HIS A 506 -20.91 19.15 -8.32
CA HIS A 506 -20.87 20.48 -8.94
C HIS A 506 -21.36 21.62 -8.02
N LYS A 507 -22.10 21.32 -6.94
CA LYS A 507 -22.52 22.30 -5.94
C LYS A 507 -21.47 22.55 -4.86
N LEU A 508 -20.41 21.70 -4.80
CA LEU A 508 -19.31 21.88 -3.87
C LEU A 508 -18.26 22.84 -4.45
N ASP A 509 -17.43 23.38 -3.55
CA ASP A 509 -16.24 24.10 -3.99
C ASP A 509 -15.37 23.18 -4.87
N PRO A 510 -14.70 23.71 -5.92
CA PRO A 510 -13.96 22.89 -6.87
C PRO A 510 -12.93 21.96 -6.22
N GLU A 511 -12.31 22.39 -5.12
CA GLU A 511 -11.32 21.61 -4.37
C GLU A 511 -11.97 20.38 -3.74
N PHE A 512 -13.09 20.54 -3.01
CA PHE A 512 -13.84 19.43 -2.41
C PHE A 512 -14.56 18.57 -3.44
N SER A 513 -15.03 19.14 -4.52
CA SER A 513 -15.59 18.40 -5.64
C SER A 513 -14.61 17.37 -6.17
N ASN A 514 -13.35 17.77 -6.39
CA ASN A 514 -12.28 16.89 -6.84
C ASN A 514 -11.92 15.83 -5.77
N ASP A 515 -11.74 16.26 -4.51
CA ASP A 515 -11.33 15.39 -3.41
C ASP A 515 -12.37 14.30 -3.11
N LEU A 516 -13.68 14.61 -3.25
CA LEU A 516 -14.79 13.70 -2.98
C LEU A 516 -15.27 12.92 -4.21
N SER A 517 -14.85 13.30 -5.42
CA SER A 517 -15.33 12.68 -6.64
C SER A 517 -15.15 11.16 -6.65
N LEU A 518 -13.95 10.69 -6.29
CA LEU A 518 -13.68 9.26 -6.24
C LEU A 518 -14.53 8.57 -5.17
N LEU A 519 -14.61 9.13 -3.97
CA LEU A 519 -15.34 8.55 -2.84
C LEU A 519 -16.83 8.39 -3.14
N LEU A 520 -17.49 9.41 -3.69
CA LEU A 520 -18.93 9.39 -3.94
C LEU A 520 -19.32 8.65 -5.23
N LYS A 521 -18.40 8.51 -6.20
CA LYS A 521 -18.65 7.75 -7.43
C LYS A 521 -18.35 6.26 -7.29
N GLU A 522 -17.47 5.89 -6.37
CA GLU A 522 -17.03 4.49 -6.20
C GLU A 522 -18.17 3.51 -5.90
N PRO A 523 -19.19 3.80 -5.09
CA PRO A 523 -20.33 2.89 -4.91
C PRO A 523 -21.04 2.51 -6.22
N TRP A 524 -21.17 3.47 -7.14
CA TRP A 524 -21.75 3.23 -8.45
C TRP A 524 -20.84 2.38 -9.34
N MET A 525 -19.53 2.58 -9.22
CA MET A 525 -18.53 1.75 -9.92
C MET A 525 -18.51 0.33 -9.37
N ILE A 526 -18.64 0.16 -8.06
CA ILE A 526 -18.77 -1.15 -7.40
C ILE A 526 -20.04 -1.86 -7.89
N ALA A 527 -21.16 -1.13 -7.96
CA ALA A 527 -22.42 -1.64 -8.49
C ALA A 527 -22.28 -2.09 -9.95
N ALA A 528 -21.71 -1.24 -10.81
CA ALA A 528 -21.48 -1.56 -12.22
C ALA A 528 -20.59 -2.80 -12.39
N ARG A 529 -19.43 -2.84 -11.72
CA ARG A 529 -18.51 -3.99 -11.76
C ARG A 529 -19.18 -5.27 -11.28
N GLY A 530 -19.96 -5.22 -10.19
CA GLY A 530 -20.68 -6.37 -9.68
C GLY A 530 -21.69 -6.95 -10.69
N VAL A 531 -22.44 -6.10 -11.40
CA VAL A 531 -23.37 -6.51 -12.46
C VAL A 531 -22.62 -7.11 -13.66
N LEU A 532 -21.52 -6.49 -14.08
CA LEU A 532 -20.71 -6.96 -15.21
C LEU A 532 -20.05 -8.31 -14.92
N GLU A 533 -19.57 -8.52 -13.70
CA GLU A 533 -19.03 -9.81 -13.25
C GLU A 533 -20.11 -10.90 -13.25
N ARG A 534 -21.33 -10.59 -12.84
CA ARG A 534 -22.44 -11.54 -12.92
C ARG A 534 -22.80 -11.88 -14.36
N ALA A 535 -22.87 -10.89 -15.23
CA ALA A 535 -23.12 -11.12 -16.65
C ALA A 535 -22.00 -11.95 -17.30
N LYS A 536 -20.73 -11.70 -16.93
CA LYS A 536 -19.60 -12.54 -17.38
C LYS A 536 -19.75 -13.99 -16.91
N ALA A 537 -20.05 -14.20 -15.63
CA ALA A 537 -20.16 -15.55 -15.08
C ALA A 537 -21.25 -16.39 -15.80
N GLU A 538 -22.37 -15.76 -16.15
CA GLU A 538 -23.43 -16.42 -16.92
C GLU A 538 -23.02 -16.68 -18.38
N ALA A 539 -22.36 -15.69 -19.01
CA ALA A 539 -21.81 -15.86 -20.35
C ALA A 539 -20.76 -16.96 -20.37
N SER A 540 -19.85 -17.04 -19.40
CA SER A 540 -18.83 -18.11 -19.31
C SER A 540 -19.44 -19.50 -19.22
N LYS A 541 -20.49 -19.70 -18.42
CA LYS A 541 -21.19 -21.00 -18.33
C LYS A 541 -21.75 -21.43 -19.68
N ARG A 542 -22.39 -20.48 -20.40
CA ARG A 542 -22.93 -20.77 -21.74
C ARG A 542 -21.83 -21.01 -22.77
N TRP A 543 -20.75 -20.25 -22.70
CA TRP A 543 -19.58 -20.46 -23.55
C TRP A 543 -19.02 -21.86 -23.36
N GLU A 544 -18.78 -22.27 -22.13
CA GLU A 544 -18.27 -23.60 -21.81
C GLU A 544 -19.18 -24.70 -22.35
N ALA A 545 -20.49 -24.61 -22.10
CA ALA A 545 -21.45 -25.61 -22.48
C ALA A 545 -21.68 -25.67 -24.00
N ASP A 546 -21.82 -24.51 -24.66
CA ASP A 546 -22.29 -24.44 -26.04
C ASP A 546 -21.15 -24.39 -27.06
N VAL A 547 -20.02 -23.77 -26.74
CA VAL A 547 -18.94 -23.49 -27.70
C VAL A 547 -17.65 -24.17 -27.36
N TYR A 548 -17.14 -24.06 -26.14
CA TYR A 548 -15.80 -24.54 -25.76
C TYR A 548 -15.64 -26.05 -25.99
N GLN A 549 -16.61 -26.85 -25.52
CA GLN A 549 -16.53 -28.30 -25.67
C GLN A 549 -16.55 -28.74 -27.15
N VAL A 550 -17.27 -28.02 -28.01
CA VAL A 550 -17.30 -28.29 -29.47
C VAL A 550 -15.98 -27.83 -30.07
N CYS A 551 -15.46 -26.69 -29.71
CA CYS A 551 -14.17 -26.17 -30.15
C CYS A 551 -13.04 -27.16 -29.76
N GLN A 552 -13.00 -27.58 -28.52
CA GLN A 552 -11.98 -28.51 -28.02
C GLN A 552 -11.98 -29.82 -28.81
N ARG A 553 -13.15 -30.37 -29.04
CA ARG A 553 -13.29 -31.65 -29.77
C ARG A 553 -12.88 -31.54 -31.21
N ASN A 554 -13.16 -30.44 -31.92
CA ASN A 554 -13.03 -30.34 -33.38
C ASN A 554 -11.74 -29.58 -33.82
N VAL A 555 -11.11 -28.84 -32.92
CA VAL A 555 -9.93 -27.99 -33.19
C VAL A 555 -8.69 -28.55 -32.50
N GLU A 556 -8.78 -28.83 -31.20
CA GLU A 556 -7.61 -29.23 -30.42
C GLU A 556 -7.14 -30.66 -30.85
N GLY A 557 -5.87 -30.75 -31.15
CA GLY A 557 -5.27 -32.00 -31.56
C GLY A 557 -5.49 -32.36 -33.04
N HIS A 558 -6.22 -31.52 -33.82
CA HIS A 558 -6.50 -31.78 -35.23
C HIS A 558 -5.67 -30.85 -36.14
N PHE A 559 -5.28 -31.40 -37.29
CA PHE A 559 -4.68 -30.64 -38.39
C PHE A 559 -5.77 -29.81 -39.10
N PRO A 560 -5.56 -28.53 -39.44
CA PRO A 560 -4.29 -27.77 -39.47
C PRO A 560 -3.93 -27.01 -38.21
N PHE A 561 -4.68 -27.11 -37.14
CA PHE A 561 -4.43 -26.39 -35.86
C PHE A 561 -3.25 -26.99 -35.09
N ARG A 562 -3.01 -28.28 -35.32
CA ARG A 562 -1.84 -29.00 -34.81
C ARG A 562 -1.16 -29.78 -35.90
N ALA A 563 0.12 -29.51 -36.13
CA ALA A 563 0.88 -30.09 -37.26
C ALA A 563 0.87 -31.63 -37.35
N ALA A 564 0.91 -32.30 -36.19
CA ALA A 564 0.92 -33.78 -36.12
C ALA A 564 -0.47 -34.37 -35.80
N GLY A 565 -1.55 -33.59 -35.92
CA GLY A 565 -2.92 -34.01 -35.62
C GLY A 565 -3.56 -34.86 -36.75
N SER A 566 -4.67 -35.56 -36.38
CA SER A 566 -5.59 -36.12 -37.37
C SER A 566 -6.34 -34.97 -38.07
N ASP A 567 -6.86 -35.21 -39.27
CA ASP A 567 -7.55 -34.20 -40.05
C ASP A 567 -8.82 -33.67 -39.34
N ALA A 568 -8.94 -32.36 -39.24
CA ALA A 568 -10.20 -31.74 -38.85
C ALA A 568 -11.28 -31.94 -39.91
N SER A 569 -12.52 -32.22 -39.46
CA SER A 569 -13.66 -32.36 -40.36
C SER A 569 -14.07 -30.97 -40.89
N LEU A 570 -14.15 -30.81 -42.22
CA LEU A 570 -14.58 -29.55 -42.84
C LEU A 570 -16.01 -29.17 -42.44
N THR A 571 -16.89 -30.16 -42.27
CA THR A 571 -18.29 -29.93 -41.82
C THR A 571 -18.32 -29.40 -40.41
N ASP A 572 -17.57 -30.04 -39.50
CA ASP A 572 -17.55 -29.60 -38.07
C ASP A 572 -16.89 -28.21 -37.92
N LEU A 573 -15.88 -27.91 -38.77
CA LEU A 573 -15.30 -26.56 -38.80
C LEU A 573 -16.27 -25.54 -39.40
N ALA A 574 -17.09 -25.91 -40.39
CA ALA A 574 -18.12 -25.04 -40.92
C ALA A 574 -19.19 -24.75 -39.87
N ASP A 575 -19.65 -25.74 -39.14
CA ASP A 575 -20.60 -25.58 -38.06
C ASP A 575 -20.07 -24.68 -36.92
N LEU A 576 -18.77 -24.69 -36.70
CA LEU A 576 -18.14 -23.88 -35.66
C LEU A 576 -17.79 -22.46 -36.14
N PHE A 577 -17.12 -22.32 -37.31
CA PHE A 577 -16.48 -21.08 -37.75
C PHE A 577 -17.22 -20.30 -38.85
N HIS A 578 -18.33 -20.80 -39.39
CA HIS A 578 -19.06 -20.09 -40.46
C HIS A 578 -19.38 -18.64 -39.98
N PRO A 579 -19.03 -17.59 -40.75
CA PRO A 579 -19.11 -16.20 -40.29
C PRO A 579 -20.49 -15.73 -39.79
N GLU A 580 -21.57 -16.27 -40.34
CA GLU A 580 -22.94 -15.89 -39.98
C GLU A 580 -23.63 -16.92 -39.09
N SER A 581 -23.56 -18.18 -39.47
CA SER A 581 -24.30 -19.30 -38.86
C SER A 581 -23.47 -20.18 -37.92
N GLY A 582 -22.17 -20.00 -37.89
CA GLY A 582 -21.29 -20.79 -37.04
C GLY A 582 -21.56 -20.57 -35.55
N LEU A 583 -21.43 -21.64 -34.79
CA LEU A 583 -21.73 -21.69 -33.37
C LEU A 583 -20.99 -20.56 -32.58
N MET A 584 -19.69 -20.38 -32.85
CA MET A 584 -18.84 -19.38 -32.21
C MET A 584 -19.36 -17.97 -32.47
N TRP A 585 -19.73 -17.64 -33.74
CA TRP A 585 -20.15 -16.29 -34.09
C TRP A 585 -21.59 -15.99 -33.69
N ARG A 586 -22.47 -17.00 -33.68
CA ARG A 586 -23.82 -16.85 -33.10
C ARG A 586 -23.74 -16.54 -31.60
N TYR A 587 -22.88 -17.28 -30.88
CA TYR A 587 -22.63 -16.99 -29.48
C TYR A 587 -22.03 -15.59 -29.29
N TYR A 588 -20.98 -15.26 -30.04
CA TYR A 588 -20.34 -13.96 -29.99
C TYR A 588 -21.36 -12.82 -30.20
N GLN A 589 -22.15 -12.86 -31.27
CA GLN A 589 -23.16 -11.84 -31.56
C GLN A 589 -24.22 -11.73 -30.46
N ALA A 590 -24.64 -12.87 -29.94
CA ALA A 590 -25.68 -12.92 -28.91
C ALA A 590 -25.17 -12.47 -27.54
N GLU A 591 -23.98 -12.91 -27.11
CA GLU A 591 -23.54 -12.79 -25.71
C GLU A 591 -22.43 -11.78 -25.50
N LEU A 592 -21.48 -11.62 -26.43
CA LEU A 592 -20.22 -10.88 -26.16
C LEU A 592 -20.08 -9.56 -26.91
N LYS A 593 -20.60 -9.46 -28.12
CA LYS A 593 -20.43 -8.27 -28.99
C LYS A 593 -20.75 -6.93 -28.31
N PRO A 594 -21.79 -6.80 -27.49
CA PRO A 594 -22.09 -5.55 -26.80
C PRO A 594 -20.97 -5.09 -25.86
N PHE A 595 -20.14 -6.02 -25.38
CA PHE A 595 -19.12 -5.80 -24.34
C PHE A 595 -17.70 -5.69 -24.89
N ILE A 596 -17.50 -5.87 -26.20
CA ILE A 596 -16.17 -5.88 -26.83
C ILE A 596 -16.08 -4.69 -27.79
N ASP A 597 -14.95 -3.99 -27.77
CA ASP A 597 -14.56 -2.99 -28.75
C ASP A 597 -13.70 -3.62 -29.84
N GLU A 598 -14.29 -3.72 -31.05
CA GLU A 598 -13.64 -4.26 -32.24
C GLU A 598 -12.91 -3.17 -33.04
N SER A 599 -12.99 -1.90 -32.67
CA SER A 599 -12.39 -0.79 -33.43
C SER A 599 -10.87 -0.70 -33.28
N LEU A 600 -10.33 -1.35 -32.27
CA LEU A 600 -8.90 -1.40 -31.96
C LEU A 600 -8.25 -2.59 -32.69
N GLU A 601 -6.95 -2.47 -32.99
CA GLU A 601 -6.17 -3.57 -33.58
C GLU A 601 -6.20 -4.84 -32.73
N GLN A 602 -6.07 -4.66 -31.40
CA GLN A 602 -6.35 -5.70 -30.42
C GLN A 602 -7.72 -5.42 -29.79
N TRP A 603 -8.57 -6.45 -29.79
CA TRP A 603 -9.88 -6.30 -29.16
C TRP A 603 -9.77 -6.11 -27.67
N GLU A 604 -10.55 -5.20 -27.14
CA GLU A 604 -10.59 -4.87 -25.71
C GLU A 604 -12.03 -4.88 -25.18
N PRO A 605 -12.24 -5.10 -23.88
CA PRO A 605 -13.54 -4.91 -23.26
C PRO A 605 -13.97 -3.44 -23.35
N LYS A 606 -15.21 -3.17 -23.78
CA LYS A 606 -15.79 -1.83 -23.70
C LYS A 606 -15.86 -1.36 -22.25
N GLN A 607 -15.50 -0.11 -22.05
CA GLN A 607 -15.41 0.51 -20.74
C GLN A 607 -16.45 1.61 -20.58
N TRP A 608 -17.11 1.63 -19.43
CA TRP A 608 -17.89 2.75 -18.95
C TRP A 608 -17.22 3.29 -17.67
N MET A 609 -16.64 4.49 -17.73
CA MET A 609 -15.95 5.13 -16.62
C MET A 609 -14.88 4.23 -15.92
N GLY A 610 -14.25 3.34 -16.66
CA GLY A 610 -13.28 2.39 -16.14
C GLY A 610 -13.86 1.06 -15.64
N ALA A 611 -15.17 0.84 -15.77
CA ALA A 611 -15.78 -0.46 -15.56
C ALA A 611 -16.11 -1.13 -16.90
N GLY A 612 -15.61 -2.33 -17.12
CA GLY A 612 -15.91 -3.17 -18.28
C GLY A 612 -16.17 -4.60 -17.84
N MET A 613 -16.73 -5.42 -18.72
CA MET A 613 -16.83 -6.86 -18.47
C MET A 613 -15.39 -7.41 -18.45
N PRO A 614 -14.94 -8.07 -17.37
CA PRO A 614 -13.55 -8.48 -17.24
C PRO A 614 -13.21 -9.74 -18.05
N ILE A 615 -13.27 -9.60 -19.38
CA ILE A 615 -12.88 -10.64 -20.34
C ILE A 615 -11.36 -10.70 -20.40
N SER A 616 -10.79 -11.91 -20.37
CA SER A 616 -9.34 -12.08 -20.44
C SER A 616 -8.78 -11.71 -21.81
N SER A 617 -7.56 -11.17 -21.85
CA SER A 617 -6.87 -10.87 -23.10
C SER A 617 -6.60 -12.15 -23.92
N GLU A 618 -6.34 -13.27 -23.25
CA GLU A 618 -6.15 -14.58 -23.89
C GLU A 618 -7.39 -15.00 -24.68
N PHE A 619 -8.57 -14.84 -24.08
CA PHE A 619 -9.85 -15.14 -24.73
C PHE A 619 -10.08 -14.24 -25.95
N LEU A 620 -9.84 -12.93 -25.83
CA LEU A 620 -10.00 -11.98 -26.93
C LEU A 620 -9.03 -12.27 -28.09
N ILE A 621 -7.78 -12.61 -27.79
CA ILE A 621 -6.81 -13.04 -28.79
C ILE A 621 -7.28 -14.33 -29.50
N SER A 622 -7.79 -15.30 -28.76
CA SER A 622 -8.34 -16.53 -29.33
C SER A 622 -9.52 -16.25 -30.26
N LEU A 623 -10.43 -15.34 -29.86
CA LEU A 623 -11.53 -14.90 -30.71
C LEU A 623 -11.05 -14.21 -32.00
N GLN A 624 -9.99 -13.39 -31.93
CA GLN A 624 -9.39 -12.77 -33.13
C GLN A 624 -8.76 -13.81 -34.06
N HIS A 625 -8.13 -14.84 -33.50
CA HIS A 625 -7.63 -15.97 -34.28
C HIS A 625 -8.80 -16.76 -34.89
N ALA A 626 -9.87 -16.99 -34.15
CA ALA A 626 -11.08 -17.63 -34.70
C ALA A 626 -11.68 -16.82 -35.86
N ARG A 627 -11.68 -15.48 -35.77
CA ARG A 627 -12.11 -14.60 -36.85
C ARG A 627 -11.19 -14.73 -38.05
N PHE A 628 -9.87 -14.81 -37.85
CA PHE A 628 -8.94 -15.07 -38.93
C PHE A 628 -9.22 -16.40 -39.60
N VAL A 629 -9.47 -17.48 -38.86
CA VAL A 629 -9.84 -18.81 -39.42
C VAL A 629 -11.10 -18.66 -40.25
N SER A 630 -12.15 -18.06 -39.74
CA SER A 630 -13.40 -17.83 -40.49
C SER A 630 -13.18 -17.07 -41.80
N GLU A 631 -12.50 -15.92 -41.74
CA GLU A 631 -12.24 -15.07 -42.90
C GLU A 631 -11.28 -15.70 -43.92
N SER A 632 -10.47 -16.66 -43.47
CA SER A 632 -9.54 -17.41 -44.34
C SER A 632 -10.19 -18.58 -45.06
N LEU A 633 -11.14 -19.28 -44.41
CA LEU A 633 -11.73 -20.52 -44.92
C LEU A 633 -13.04 -20.29 -45.67
N PHE A 634 -13.71 -19.15 -45.48
CA PHE A 634 -14.99 -18.86 -46.11
C PHE A 634 -14.88 -17.67 -47.07
N ALA A 635 -15.20 -17.89 -48.33
CA ALA A 635 -15.40 -16.81 -49.28
C ALA A 635 -16.62 -15.96 -48.86
N LYS A 636 -16.60 -14.65 -49.13
CA LYS A 636 -17.70 -13.74 -48.77
C LYS A 636 -19.04 -14.25 -49.36
N GLY A 637 -19.98 -14.56 -48.48
CA GLY A 637 -21.32 -15.05 -48.84
C GLY A 637 -21.38 -16.54 -49.17
N SER A 638 -20.30 -17.32 -48.96
CA SER A 638 -20.31 -18.78 -49.15
C SER A 638 -20.76 -19.48 -47.88
N ALA A 639 -21.64 -20.45 -48.03
CA ALA A 639 -22.04 -21.35 -46.94
C ALA A 639 -21.01 -22.47 -46.67
N GLU A 640 -20.13 -22.76 -47.62
CA GLU A 640 -19.18 -23.85 -47.58
C GLU A 640 -17.73 -23.33 -47.43
N ILE A 641 -16.90 -24.15 -46.78
CA ILE A 641 -15.46 -23.91 -46.73
C ILE A 641 -14.90 -23.94 -48.14
N GLY A 642 -14.16 -22.91 -48.54
CA GLY A 642 -13.54 -22.84 -49.84
C GLY A 642 -12.52 -21.71 -49.94
N VAL A 643 -11.30 -22.06 -50.33
CA VAL A 643 -10.21 -21.12 -50.55
C VAL A 643 -9.93 -21.02 -52.06
N ALA A 644 -10.14 -19.81 -52.63
CA ALA A 644 -9.71 -19.50 -54.01
C ALA A 644 -8.31 -18.91 -53.97
N PHE A 645 -7.41 -19.42 -54.79
CA PHE A 645 -6.03 -18.94 -54.86
C PHE A 645 -5.47 -19.07 -56.24
N GLU A 646 -4.32 -18.48 -56.50
CA GLU A 646 -3.59 -18.55 -57.76
C GLU A 646 -2.18 -19.08 -57.52
N LEU A 647 -1.69 -19.90 -58.39
CA LEU A 647 -0.35 -20.43 -58.43
C LEU A 647 0.46 -19.84 -59.52
N TYR A 648 1.70 -19.47 -59.24
CA TYR A 648 2.66 -19.05 -60.25
C TYR A 648 3.90 -19.94 -60.21
N PRO A 649 4.18 -20.70 -61.26
CA PRO A 649 5.30 -21.65 -61.28
C PRO A 649 6.63 -20.92 -61.52
N TYR A 650 7.70 -21.46 -60.94
CA TYR A 650 9.07 -21.03 -61.25
C TYR A 650 9.85 -22.17 -61.92
N PRO A 651 10.77 -21.85 -62.85
CA PRO A 651 11.72 -22.85 -63.35
C PRO A 651 12.51 -23.46 -62.20
N PRO A 652 12.78 -24.77 -62.21
CA PRO A 652 13.54 -25.43 -61.15
C PRO A 652 14.95 -24.85 -61.09
N GLN A 653 15.48 -24.68 -59.86
CA GLN A 653 16.79 -24.08 -59.58
C GLN A 653 17.82 -25.18 -59.27
N GLY A 654 19.10 -24.90 -59.53
CA GLY A 654 20.23 -25.77 -59.22
C GLY A 654 20.88 -26.44 -60.47
N GLY A 655 22.00 -27.09 -60.24
CA GLY A 655 22.85 -27.68 -61.33
C GLY A 655 22.20 -28.81 -62.14
N VAL A 656 21.15 -29.43 -61.61
CA VAL A 656 20.37 -30.52 -62.26
C VAL A 656 19.06 -30.03 -62.89
N SER A 657 18.74 -28.72 -62.82
CA SER A 657 17.49 -28.12 -63.32
C SER A 657 17.26 -28.35 -64.81
N LYS A 658 18.31 -28.45 -65.65
CA LYS A 658 18.23 -28.68 -67.09
C LYS A 658 17.70 -30.07 -67.52
N SER A 659 17.63 -30.98 -66.59
CA SER A 659 17.09 -32.35 -66.82
C SER A 659 15.59 -32.46 -66.53
N VAL A 660 14.96 -31.46 -66.01
CA VAL A 660 13.52 -31.43 -65.69
C VAL A 660 12.75 -31.04 -66.97
N SER A 661 11.82 -31.87 -67.36
CA SER A 661 10.96 -31.67 -68.53
C SER A 661 9.57 -31.11 -68.16
N GLU A 662 9.03 -31.52 -67.06
CA GLU A 662 7.69 -31.07 -66.52
C GLU A 662 7.68 -31.04 -65.04
N ILE A 663 6.99 -30.01 -64.48
CA ILE A 663 6.57 -29.98 -63.09
C ILE A 663 5.05 -30.01 -63.06
N ARG A 664 4.48 -30.90 -62.23
CA ARG A 664 3.04 -31.04 -62.09
C ARG A 664 2.65 -30.84 -60.62
N VAL A 665 1.67 -29.96 -60.39
CA VAL A 665 0.95 -29.84 -59.13
C VAL A 665 -0.50 -30.24 -59.39
N ASP A 666 -0.99 -31.19 -58.62
CA ASP A 666 -2.39 -31.60 -58.63
C ASP A 666 -2.97 -31.38 -57.23
N ILE A 667 -4.07 -30.63 -57.16
CA ILE A 667 -4.76 -30.31 -55.90
C ILE A 667 -6.22 -30.72 -56.10
N ASP A 668 -6.63 -31.79 -55.42
CA ASP A 668 -7.98 -32.33 -55.47
C ASP A 668 -8.52 -32.47 -56.92
N GLY A 669 -7.69 -33.00 -57.85
CA GLY A 669 -8.02 -33.21 -59.24
C GLY A 669 -7.87 -32.00 -60.16
N GLN A 670 -7.37 -30.88 -59.67
CA GLN A 670 -6.97 -29.74 -60.50
C GLN A 670 -5.49 -29.80 -60.77
N ALA A 671 -5.10 -30.15 -61.98
CA ALA A 671 -3.71 -30.34 -62.36
C ALA A 671 -3.13 -29.14 -63.12
N LEU A 672 -2.13 -28.48 -62.54
CA LEU A 672 -1.26 -27.55 -63.24
C LEU A 672 -0.01 -28.27 -63.72
N ARG A 673 0.27 -28.18 -65.02
CA ARG A 673 1.45 -28.72 -65.69
C ARG A 673 2.31 -27.61 -66.23
N TYR A 674 3.54 -27.51 -65.75
CA TYR A 674 4.49 -26.50 -66.18
C TYR A 674 5.64 -27.14 -66.97
N ARG A 675 5.74 -26.81 -68.27
CA ARG A 675 6.72 -27.42 -69.21
C ARG A 675 7.78 -26.40 -69.63
N MET A 676 8.19 -25.51 -68.72
CA MET A 676 9.20 -24.44 -68.95
C MET A 676 8.76 -23.40 -70.01
N GLU A 677 7.48 -23.25 -70.24
CA GLU A 677 6.83 -22.18 -71.03
C GLU A 677 6.84 -20.83 -70.29
N PRO A 678 6.45 -19.73 -70.91
CA PRO A 678 6.27 -18.48 -70.19
C PRO A 678 5.33 -18.62 -69.01
N GLN A 679 5.75 -18.10 -67.84
CA GLN A 679 5.04 -18.26 -66.60
C GLN A 679 3.78 -17.39 -66.58
N ASP A 680 2.70 -17.90 -66.03
CA ASP A 680 1.45 -17.20 -65.79
C ASP A 680 0.79 -17.63 -64.51
N TRP A 681 -0.20 -16.89 -64.05
CA TRP A 681 -0.99 -17.21 -62.86
C TRP A 681 -2.11 -18.18 -63.23
N TYR A 682 -2.20 -19.30 -62.47
CA TYR A 682 -3.23 -20.33 -62.64
C TYR A 682 -4.18 -20.33 -61.45
N GLU A 683 -5.48 -20.14 -61.74
CA GLU A 683 -6.53 -20.19 -60.71
C GLU A 683 -6.79 -21.59 -60.24
N MET A 684 -6.91 -21.73 -58.92
CA MET A 684 -7.24 -22.98 -58.24
C MET A 684 -8.21 -22.75 -57.09
N LYS A 685 -8.91 -23.78 -56.68
CA LYS A 685 -9.79 -23.79 -55.51
C LYS A 685 -9.48 -24.99 -54.63
N TRP A 686 -9.62 -24.79 -53.35
CA TRP A 686 -9.58 -25.88 -52.38
C TRP A 686 -10.82 -25.78 -51.48
N PRO A 687 -11.57 -26.87 -51.21
CA PRO A 687 -11.47 -28.18 -51.87
C PRO A 687 -11.72 -28.09 -53.36
N GLY A 688 -11.06 -28.96 -54.13
CA GLY A 688 -11.21 -29.04 -55.60
C GLY A 688 -12.39 -29.92 -56.03
N PRO A 689 -12.51 -30.20 -57.34
CA PRO A 689 -13.66 -30.95 -57.89
C PRO A 689 -13.71 -32.40 -57.45
N THR A 690 -12.58 -32.99 -57.05
CA THR A 690 -12.51 -34.34 -56.46
C THR A 690 -11.95 -34.26 -55.05
N PRO A 691 -12.77 -33.78 -54.08
CA PRO A 691 -12.31 -33.58 -52.75
C PRO A 691 -11.76 -34.85 -52.10
N ALA A 692 -10.72 -34.70 -51.27
CA ALA A 692 -10.02 -35.77 -50.57
C ALA A 692 -9.12 -36.66 -51.46
N THR A 693 -8.83 -36.30 -52.72
CA THR A 693 -7.71 -36.90 -53.47
C THR A 693 -6.38 -36.29 -53.00
N GLY A 694 -6.41 -35.16 -52.35
CA GLY A 694 -5.27 -34.53 -51.70
C GLY A 694 -4.41 -33.67 -52.62
N ALA A 695 -3.14 -33.56 -52.30
CA ALA A 695 -2.18 -32.79 -53.09
C ALA A 695 -0.98 -33.60 -53.52
N LEU A 696 -0.60 -33.45 -54.78
CA LEU A 696 0.51 -34.14 -55.42
C LEU A 696 1.43 -33.13 -56.10
N LEU A 697 2.70 -33.15 -55.78
CA LEU A 697 3.76 -32.41 -56.45
C LEU A 697 4.70 -33.40 -57.11
N GLN A 698 4.84 -33.33 -58.45
CA GLN A 698 5.70 -34.22 -59.26
C GLN A 698 6.68 -33.42 -60.11
N VAL A 699 7.87 -33.98 -60.29
CA VAL A 699 8.90 -33.52 -61.25
C VAL A 699 9.28 -34.64 -62.18
N GLN A 700 9.21 -34.41 -63.49
CA GLN A 700 9.63 -35.33 -64.48
C GLN A 700 11.09 -35.13 -64.88
N VAL A 701 11.90 -36.15 -64.72
CA VAL A 701 13.31 -36.17 -65.08
C VAL A 701 13.58 -37.35 -66.05
N GLY A 702 13.65 -37.04 -67.33
CA GLY A 702 13.68 -38.10 -68.34
C GLY A 702 12.39 -38.93 -68.32
N SER A 703 12.49 -40.20 -68.01
CA SER A 703 11.33 -41.16 -67.90
C SER A 703 10.87 -41.34 -66.47
N GLU A 704 11.55 -40.73 -65.45
CA GLU A 704 11.28 -40.93 -64.05
C GLU A 704 10.41 -39.75 -63.50
N TRP A 705 9.46 -40.08 -62.61
CA TRP A 705 8.69 -39.13 -61.85
C TRP A 705 9.11 -39.16 -60.40
N ILE A 706 9.58 -38.03 -59.87
CA ILE A 706 9.89 -37.81 -58.45
C ILE A 706 8.72 -37.11 -57.89
N GLN A 707 8.15 -37.61 -56.80
CA GLN A 707 6.90 -37.02 -56.22
C GLN A 707 6.88 -36.88 -54.72
N LYS A 708 6.05 -35.93 -54.28
CA LYS A 708 5.63 -35.74 -52.90
C LYS A 708 4.09 -35.68 -52.89
N GLU A 709 3.45 -36.55 -52.14
CA GLU A 709 1.99 -36.76 -52.18
C GLU A 709 1.42 -36.83 -50.78
N TYR A 710 0.27 -36.17 -50.59
CA TYR A 710 -0.53 -36.19 -49.40
C TYR A 710 -1.98 -36.52 -49.73
N LYS A 711 -2.42 -37.76 -49.45
CA LYS A 711 -3.73 -38.32 -49.83
C LYS A 711 -4.78 -38.08 -48.75
N ASP A 712 -5.00 -36.86 -48.36
CA ASP A 712 -6.01 -36.49 -47.35
C ASP A 712 -6.70 -35.17 -47.74
N ARG A 713 -7.77 -34.84 -47.00
CA ARG A 713 -8.54 -33.62 -47.28
C ARG A 713 -7.73 -32.34 -47.12
N TRP A 714 -6.77 -32.36 -46.27
CA TRP A 714 -5.88 -31.24 -45.99
C TRP A 714 -4.57 -31.30 -46.76
N GLY A 715 -4.50 -32.17 -47.78
CA GLY A 715 -3.28 -32.44 -48.53
C GLY A 715 -2.60 -31.19 -49.07
N LEU A 716 -3.33 -30.18 -49.54
CA LEU A 716 -2.79 -28.88 -49.93
C LEU A 716 -1.99 -28.23 -48.78
N PHE A 717 -2.61 -28.13 -47.58
CA PHE A 717 -1.95 -27.47 -46.44
C PHE A 717 -0.77 -28.29 -45.93
N ARG A 718 -0.85 -29.62 -45.95
CA ARG A 718 0.29 -30.50 -45.65
C ARG A 718 1.42 -30.37 -46.65
N LEU A 719 1.10 -30.22 -47.94
CA LEU A 719 2.09 -29.97 -48.97
C LEU A 719 2.79 -28.61 -48.73
N ILE A 720 2.05 -27.55 -48.42
CA ILE A 720 2.60 -26.24 -48.11
C ILE A 720 3.47 -26.30 -46.85
N GLN A 721 3.02 -26.96 -45.79
CA GLN A 721 3.78 -27.13 -44.53
C GLN A 721 5.09 -27.92 -44.74
N ALA A 722 5.11 -28.85 -45.69
CA ALA A 722 6.30 -29.62 -46.02
C ALA A 722 7.31 -28.85 -46.90
N GLY A 723 6.98 -27.64 -47.33
CA GLY A 723 7.84 -26.72 -48.03
C GLY A 723 8.40 -25.63 -47.13
N HIS A 724 9.38 -24.91 -47.65
CA HIS A 724 9.88 -23.68 -46.98
C HIS A 724 9.08 -22.47 -47.49
N LEU A 725 8.37 -21.80 -46.57
CA LEU A 725 7.58 -20.60 -46.89
C LEU A 725 8.45 -19.35 -46.78
N VAL A 726 8.43 -18.52 -47.83
CA VAL A 726 9.06 -17.22 -47.88
C VAL A 726 7.97 -16.16 -48.16
N PRO A 727 7.85 -15.10 -47.35
CA PRO A 727 6.92 -14.00 -47.62
C PRO A 727 7.22 -13.37 -49.00
N GLY A 728 6.17 -13.10 -49.78
CA GLY A 728 6.25 -12.32 -51.01
C GLY A 728 6.07 -10.84 -50.78
N THR A 729 5.89 -10.09 -51.86
CA THR A 729 5.57 -8.64 -51.82
C THR A 729 4.07 -8.44 -51.52
N GLY A 730 3.73 -8.21 -50.23
CA GLY A 730 2.36 -8.01 -49.74
C GLY A 730 1.79 -9.24 -48.99
N GLU A 731 0.75 -8.98 -48.21
CA GLU A 731 0.16 -9.99 -47.28
C GLU A 731 -0.52 -11.17 -47.98
N ALA A 732 -0.91 -11.00 -49.24
CA ALA A 732 -1.61 -12.03 -50.00
C ALA A 732 -0.70 -13.06 -50.67
N LEU A 733 0.63 -12.87 -50.70
CA LEU A 733 1.58 -13.64 -51.48
C LEU A 733 2.61 -14.36 -50.63
N TYR A 734 2.70 -15.68 -50.79
CA TYR A 734 3.75 -16.51 -50.20
C TYR A 734 4.39 -17.39 -51.27
N ARG A 735 5.71 -17.47 -51.21
CA ARG A 735 6.48 -18.43 -52.02
C ARG A 735 6.73 -19.70 -51.22
N VAL A 736 6.42 -20.83 -51.80
CA VAL A 736 6.71 -22.13 -51.20
C VAL A 736 7.78 -22.84 -52.04
N GLN A 737 8.83 -23.31 -51.36
CA GLN A 737 9.95 -24.01 -51.94
C GLN A 737 9.97 -25.44 -51.40
N TRP A 738 10.04 -26.42 -52.28
CA TRP A 738 10.17 -27.83 -51.91
C TRP A 738 11.46 -28.42 -52.44
N GLU A 739 12.01 -29.33 -51.66
CA GLU A 739 13.08 -30.21 -52.08
C GLU A 739 12.50 -31.60 -52.35
N LEU A 740 12.74 -32.10 -53.58
CA LEU A 740 12.41 -33.47 -53.98
C LEU A 740 13.70 -34.22 -54.24
N ALA A 741 13.86 -35.36 -53.58
CA ALA A 741 15.03 -36.22 -53.75
C ALA A 741 14.75 -37.36 -54.72
N ALA A 742 15.57 -37.52 -55.74
CA ALA A 742 15.57 -38.68 -56.62
C ALA A 742 16.19 -39.91 -55.93
N ALA A 743 15.95 -41.14 -56.49
CA ALA A 743 16.50 -42.36 -55.93
C ALA A 743 18.05 -42.39 -55.93
N ASP A 744 18.67 -41.64 -56.84
CA ASP A 744 20.13 -41.49 -56.96
C ASP A 744 20.74 -40.38 -56.08
N GLY A 745 19.93 -39.78 -55.20
CA GLY A 745 20.38 -38.74 -54.27
C GLY A 745 20.41 -37.30 -54.85
N ARG A 746 20.02 -37.11 -56.10
CA ARG A 746 19.89 -35.73 -56.65
C ARG A 746 18.73 -35.02 -56.05
N LEU A 747 18.90 -33.72 -55.70
CA LEU A 747 17.90 -32.84 -55.14
C LEU A 747 17.38 -31.87 -56.21
N PHE A 748 16.06 -31.73 -56.29
CA PHE A 748 15.36 -30.83 -57.18
C PHE A 748 14.60 -29.78 -56.35
N HIS A 749 14.88 -28.50 -56.58
CA HIS A 749 14.20 -27.39 -55.90
C HIS A 749 13.05 -26.87 -56.77
N VAL A 750 11.85 -27.04 -56.29
CA VAL A 750 10.61 -26.57 -56.92
C VAL A 750 10.05 -25.42 -56.17
N GLN A 751 9.61 -24.40 -56.89
CA GLN A 751 9.07 -23.17 -56.28
C GLN A 751 7.76 -22.77 -56.94
N TYR A 752 6.77 -22.40 -56.12
CA TYR A 752 5.53 -21.75 -56.54
C TYR A 752 5.23 -20.57 -55.66
N ASP A 753 4.70 -19.48 -56.27
CA ASP A 753 4.04 -18.43 -55.53
C ASP A 753 2.57 -18.80 -55.37
N PHE A 754 2.06 -18.62 -54.14
CA PHE A 754 0.66 -18.79 -53.76
C PHE A 754 0.08 -17.40 -53.46
N ARG A 755 -0.96 -16.99 -54.17
CA ARG A 755 -1.70 -15.76 -53.96
C ARG A 755 -3.14 -16.08 -53.55
N ALA A 756 -3.52 -15.80 -52.31
CA ALA A 756 -4.90 -16.00 -51.89
C ALA A 756 -5.78 -14.87 -52.46
N ARG A 757 -7.01 -15.21 -52.88
CA ARG A 757 -8.03 -14.22 -53.35
C ARG A 757 -9.05 -13.86 -52.27
N GLY A 758 -8.76 -14.13 -51.00
CA GLY A 758 -9.63 -13.84 -49.86
C GLY A 758 -9.15 -12.65 -49.00
N TYR A 759 -9.95 -12.28 -48.03
CA TYR A 759 -9.60 -11.21 -47.07
C TYR A 759 -8.37 -11.52 -46.23
N LYS A 760 -8.21 -12.77 -45.83
CA LYS A 760 -7.07 -13.27 -45.04
C LYS A 760 -6.42 -14.44 -45.75
N ASN A 761 -5.10 -14.50 -45.71
CA ASN A 761 -4.36 -15.51 -46.39
C ASN A 761 -4.16 -16.74 -45.51
N PRO A 762 -4.80 -17.91 -45.82
CA PRO A 762 -4.66 -19.15 -45.05
C PRO A 762 -3.26 -19.79 -45.17
N PHE A 763 -2.46 -19.36 -46.14
CA PHE A 763 -1.14 -19.94 -46.41
C PHE A 763 -0.01 -19.26 -45.62
N ARG A 764 -0.31 -18.26 -44.81
CA ARG A 764 0.71 -17.66 -43.97
C ARG A 764 1.23 -18.66 -42.93
N PRO A 765 2.53 -18.57 -42.53
CA PRO A 765 3.07 -19.44 -41.48
C PRO A 765 2.28 -19.29 -40.18
N GLY A 766 1.89 -20.38 -39.55
CA GLY A 766 1.14 -20.40 -38.30
C GLY A 766 -0.30 -19.90 -38.40
N ALA A 767 -0.88 -19.82 -39.61
CA ALA A 767 -2.23 -19.30 -39.87
C ALA A 767 -3.31 -19.92 -38.95
N PHE A 768 -3.26 -21.23 -38.77
CA PHE A 768 -4.22 -21.98 -37.95
C PHE A 768 -3.65 -22.39 -36.59
N GLU A 769 -2.34 -22.55 -36.48
CA GLU A 769 -1.66 -23.05 -35.28
C GLU A 769 -1.79 -22.11 -34.06
N GLN A 770 -2.14 -20.85 -34.31
CA GLN A 770 -2.38 -19.85 -33.24
C GLN A 770 -3.77 -19.97 -32.62
N MET A 771 -4.70 -20.67 -33.28
CA MET A 771 -6.05 -20.87 -32.72
C MET A 771 -5.98 -21.79 -31.50
N ARG A 772 -6.58 -21.36 -30.42
CA ARG A 772 -6.74 -22.11 -29.17
C ARG A 772 -8.19 -22.06 -28.72
N CYS A 773 -8.67 -23.11 -28.12
CA CYS A 773 -9.96 -23.11 -27.46
C CYS A 773 -9.75 -22.69 -25.99
N VAL A 774 -10.17 -21.49 -25.64
CA VAL A 774 -10.06 -20.96 -24.28
C VAL A 774 -11.33 -21.28 -23.52
N GLU A 775 -11.20 -21.88 -22.34
CA GLU A 775 -12.33 -22.39 -21.54
C GLU A 775 -13.15 -21.26 -20.92
N HIS A 776 -12.49 -20.21 -20.40
CA HIS A 776 -13.14 -19.13 -19.66
C HIS A 776 -12.97 -17.78 -20.35
N LEU A 777 -14.00 -16.94 -20.23
CA LEU A 777 -14.00 -15.55 -20.71
C LEU A 777 -12.98 -14.69 -19.97
#